data_3539d5a8015304589629d0ab693880e3
#
_entry.id   3539d5a8015304589629d0ab693880e3
#
_cell.length_a   1.000
_cell.length_b   1.000
_cell.length_c   1.000
_cell.angle_alpha   90.00
_cell.angle_beta   90.00
_cell.angle_gamma   90.00
#
_symmetry.space_group_name_H-M   'P 1'
#
loop_
_entity.id
_entity.type
_entity.pdbx_description
1 polymer ?
#
loop_
_entity_poly.entity_id
_entity_poly.type
_entity_poly.pdbx_seq_one_letter_code
_entity_poly.pdbx_strand_id
1 'polypeptide(L)'
;MKKFLFMVVLLCTATGASAQQLPYQNPELSARERAADLCQRLTLEEKAQLMLDESPAIPRLGIKKFFWWSEALHGAANQGNVTVFPEPIAMAASWNPEMVYRVFDVASTEFRAQYNRRMHELGGEDEKFHSLSVWTPNVNIFRDPRWGRGQETYGEDPYLTSVMGTQVVRGLQGPESSKYRKLWACAKHYAVHSGPEYTRHTANLTDVSLRDLYETYLPAFKTLVEEAKVREVMCAYQRLDDEPCCGNSRLLNQILRNDWGFQYLVVSDCGAISDFHQNHKTSSDAVHAAAVGALAGTDVECGWGYVYRSIPEAVRRGFITEAEVDKHVCRLLEGRFDLGEMDDPALVEWSKIPYSAMSTKESALKALEMARQTMVLLKNDNAVLPLRAGSERIAVIGPNADNAPMLWGNYNGTPNHTVTILEGIRAKQKKLTYLRGCDLTNELVMDSRLATECAVAGHRGLRGTFWNNTERQGKAVTTQFYTNPLAVTTAGMHNFAPNVALEDFSAKYETTFTPREAGEYVVNVEGTGHFEVYVDGERKQRQHTWRTTPTRTVIQAEAGKSYQIEVLFQFVKTWGADLKIDVAKELPIDYQAVINQLKGIQTVVFVGGISPALEGEEMPVNIDGFRGGDRTNIELPRVQREFLKALKAAGKRVIFVCCSGSAIALTPETQSCDAILQAWYPGQEGGTAVADVLFGKTNPSGKLPVTFYRTSEQLPDYEDYSMKGRTYRYFSDPLYAFGYGLSYTTFEVGTATLKMNGGFDGTLSVDIKNTGHRDGTEVLQLYVRDLSDTEGPLRSLRGFKRVDVKAGKSVHVELPLSAKTFELWNPQTNTVCAHSGRYELLYGTSSRPEDLKRLEVNIQD
;
A
#
# COMPACT_ATOMS: atom_id res chain seq x y z
N MET A 1 4.97 -94.58 -31.96
CA MET A 1 5.72 -93.83 -30.91
C MET A 1 5.41 -92.34 -31.13
N LYS A 2 4.45 -91.81 -30.35
CA LYS A 2 4.13 -90.38 -30.37
C LYS A 2 4.31 -89.90 -28.93
N LYS A 3 5.24 -88.99 -28.76
CA LYS A 3 5.50 -88.30 -27.46
C LYS A 3 4.47 -87.22 -27.30
N PHE A 4 3.65 -87.22 -26.21
CA PHE A 4 2.84 -86.13 -25.82
C PHE A 4 3.66 -85.21 -24.88
N LEU A 5 3.70 -83.91 -25.23
CA LEU A 5 4.35 -82.83 -24.49
C LEU A 5 3.23 -82.15 -23.71
N PHE A 6 3.23 -82.19 -22.34
CA PHE A 6 2.29 -81.42 -21.49
C PHE A 6 2.91 -80.04 -21.26
N MET A 7 2.24 -79.05 -21.73
CA MET A 7 2.61 -77.64 -21.44
C MET A 7 1.79 -77.14 -20.28
N VAL A 8 2.44 -76.98 -19.14
CA VAL A 8 1.88 -76.33 -17.93
C VAL A 8 1.90 -74.83 -18.10
N VAL A 9 0.74 -74.21 -18.31
CA VAL A 9 0.65 -72.74 -18.31
C VAL A 9 0.47 -72.28 -16.86
N LEU A 10 1.51 -71.64 -16.32
CA LEU A 10 1.48 -70.96 -15.03
C LEU A 10 0.73 -69.61 -15.23
N LEU A 11 -0.51 -69.50 -14.77
CA LEU A 11 -1.19 -68.24 -14.67
C LEU A 11 -0.58 -67.44 -13.47
N CYS A 12 0.33 -66.50 -13.69
CA CYS A 12 0.69 -65.50 -12.70
C CYS A 12 -0.46 -64.49 -12.63
N THR A 13 -1.34 -64.61 -11.67
CA THR A 13 -2.25 -63.51 -11.28
C THR A 13 -1.43 -62.45 -10.58
N ALA A 14 -0.99 -61.42 -11.31
CA ALA A 14 -0.50 -60.23 -10.72
C ALA A 14 -1.66 -59.51 -10.01
N THR A 15 -1.83 -59.77 -8.73
CA THR A 15 -2.63 -58.87 -7.89
C THR A 15 -1.88 -57.54 -7.84
N GLY A 16 -2.30 -56.61 -8.67
CA GLY A 16 -1.90 -55.22 -8.54
C GLY A 16 -2.35 -54.74 -7.16
N ALA A 17 -1.44 -54.67 -6.22
CA ALA A 17 -1.66 -53.90 -5.00
C ALA A 17 -1.93 -52.48 -5.44
N SER A 18 -3.23 -52.11 -5.51
CA SER A 18 -3.58 -50.70 -5.60
C SER A 18 -2.99 -50.08 -4.35
N ALA A 19 -2.02 -49.20 -4.48
CA ALA A 19 -1.48 -48.44 -3.39
C ALA A 19 -2.67 -47.75 -2.73
N GLN A 20 -2.93 -48.11 -1.47
CA GLN A 20 -4.03 -47.54 -0.72
C GLN A 20 -3.80 -46.02 -0.64
N GLN A 21 -4.70 -45.22 -1.25
CA GLN A 21 -4.62 -43.76 -1.23
C GLN A 21 -4.64 -43.32 0.24
N LEU A 22 -3.62 -42.57 0.64
CA LEU A 22 -3.52 -42.06 2.01
C LEU A 22 -4.60 -41.00 2.24
N PRO A 23 -5.14 -40.83 3.46
CA PRO A 23 -6.21 -39.87 3.74
C PRO A 23 -5.89 -38.45 3.27
N TYR A 24 -4.69 -37.95 3.49
CA TYR A 24 -4.31 -36.60 3.04
C TYR A 24 -4.31 -36.43 1.51
N GLN A 25 -4.21 -37.50 0.74
CA GLN A 25 -4.25 -37.48 -0.71
C GLN A 25 -5.68 -37.53 -1.29
N ASN A 26 -6.69 -37.75 -0.45
CA ASN A 26 -8.07 -37.87 -0.87
C ASN A 26 -8.74 -36.47 -0.92
N PRO A 27 -9.01 -35.90 -2.12
CA PRO A 27 -9.61 -34.57 -2.25
C PRO A 27 -11.07 -34.47 -1.78
N GLU A 28 -11.73 -35.60 -1.50
CA GLU A 28 -13.11 -35.64 -0.96
C GLU A 28 -13.16 -35.38 0.55
N LEU A 29 -12.03 -35.54 1.26
CA LEU A 29 -11.93 -35.20 2.68
C LEU A 29 -11.72 -33.67 2.83
N SER A 30 -12.15 -33.13 3.97
CA SER A 30 -11.95 -31.74 4.30
C SER A 30 -10.44 -31.39 4.42
N ALA A 31 -10.09 -30.14 4.15
CA ALA A 31 -8.71 -29.65 4.32
C ALA A 31 -8.17 -29.95 5.73
N ARG A 32 -9.01 -29.82 6.76
CA ARG A 32 -8.66 -30.09 8.16
C ARG A 32 -8.36 -31.58 8.42
N GLU A 33 -9.18 -32.49 7.91
CA GLU A 33 -8.94 -33.94 8.06
C GLU A 33 -7.65 -34.37 7.35
N ARG A 34 -7.41 -33.83 6.16
CA ARG A 34 -6.20 -34.06 5.38
C ARG A 34 -4.96 -33.53 6.08
N ALA A 35 -5.03 -32.30 6.60
CA ALA A 35 -3.95 -31.68 7.36
C ALA A 35 -3.60 -32.48 8.63
N ALA A 36 -4.60 -32.96 9.35
CA ALA A 36 -4.37 -33.76 10.56
C ALA A 36 -3.67 -35.10 10.24
N ASP A 37 -4.04 -35.79 9.17
CA ASP A 37 -3.36 -37.02 8.74
C ASP A 37 -1.91 -36.73 8.27
N LEU A 38 -1.71 -35.68 7.49
CA LEU A 38 -0.39 -35.33 6.96
C LEU A 38 0.56 -34.89 8.09
N CYS A 39 0.08 -34.10 9.06
CA CYS A 39 0.83 -33.61 10.21
C CYS A 39 1.46 -34.78 11.03
N GLN A 40 0.71 -35.86 11.24
CA GLN A 40 1.18 -37.04 11.96
C GLN A 40 2.31 -37.81 11.25
N ARG A 41 2.54 -37.54 9.96
CA ARG A 41 3.58 -38.18 9.15
C ARG A 41 4.90 -37.42 9.12
N LEU A 42 4.91 -36.20 9.68
CA LEU A 42 6.06 -35.32 9.73
C LEU A 42 6.93 -35.60 10.96
N THR A 43 8.25 -35.46 10.80
CA THR A 43 9.16 -35.40 11.97
C THR A 43 9.09 -34.00 12.62
N LEU A 44 9.56 -33.88 13.85
CA LEU A 44 9.57 -32.60 14.57
C LEU A 44 10.41 -31.54 13.82
N GLU A 45 11.53 -31.95 13.22
CA GLU A 45 12.39 -31.08 12.43
C GLU A 45 11.67 -30.59 11.16
N GLU A 46 10.95 -31.48 10.44
CA GLU A 46 10.13 -31.11 9.29
C GLU A 46 9.00 -30.16 9.68
N LYS A 47 8.34 -30.41 10.82
CA LYS A 47 7.31 -29.52 11.37
C LYS A 47 7.85 -28.11 11.59
N ALA A 48 8.99 -27.98 12.27
CA ALA A 48 9.64 -26.69 12.51
C ALA A 48 10.03 -25.96 11.21
N GLN A 49 10.49 -26.69 10.20
CA GLN A 49 10.82 -26.11 8.89
C GLN A 49 9.58 -25.59 8.14
N LEU A 50 8.43 -26.26 8.25
CA LEU A 50 7.19 -25.80 7.63
C LEU A 50 6.62 -24.55 8.30
N MET A 51 6.99 -24.26 9.55
CA MET A 51 6.56 -23.06 10.29
C MET A 51 7.32 -21.77 9.87
N LEU A 52 8.16 -21.82 8.84
CA LEU A 52 8.86 -20.68 8.27
C LEU A 52 8.08 -20.11 7.07
N ASP A 53 8.20 -18.82 6.79
CA ASP A 53 7.59 -18.19 5.62
C ASP A 53 8.10 -18.83 4.32
N GLU A 54 9.35 -19.27 4.26
CA GLU A 54 9.90 -20.13 3.23
C GLU A 54 9.80 -21.60 3.65
N SER A 55 8.62 -22.20 3.52
CA SER A 55 8.39 -23.61 3.81
C SER A 55 9.07 -24.51 2.75
N PRO A 56 10.04 -25.36 3.11
CA PRO A 56 10.76 -26.19 2.16
C PRO A 56 9.90 -27.35 1.65
N ALA A 57 10.32 -27.94 0.52
CA ALA A 57 9.74 -29.16 0.03
C ALA A 57 10.05 -30.35 0.94
N ILE A 58 9.10 -31.29 1.09
CA ILE A 58 9.29 -32.59 1.74
C ILE A 58 8.89 -33.69 0.74
N PRO A 59 9.81 -34.09 -0.16
CA PRO A 59 9.49 -34.93 -1.32
C PRO A 59 8.88 -36.30 -0.97
N ARG A 60 9.29 -36.93 0.18
CA ARG A 60 8.76 -38.24 0.63
C ARG A 60 7.24 -38.21 0.90
N LEU A 61 6.66 -37.03 1.16
CA LEU A 61 5.24 -36.81 1.39
C LEU A 61 4.54 -36.03 0.24
N GLY A 62 5.26 -35.73 -0.83
CA GLY A 62 4.74 -34.96 -1.93
C GLY A 62 4.48 -33.49 -1.63
N ILE A 63 5.01 -32.99 -0.48
CA ILE A 63 4.91 -31.58 -0.12
C ILE A 63 5.90 -30.79 -0.98
N LYS A 64 5.37 -29.79 -1.72
CA LYS A 64 6.18 -28.87 -2.52
C LYS A 64 6.70 -27.73 -1.65
N LYS A 65 7.71 -27.00 -2.12
CA LYS A 65 8.12 -25.72 -1.55
C LYS A 65 6.95 -24.74 -1.61
N PHE A 66 6.79 -23.90 -0.59
CA PHE A 66 5.73 -22.90 -0.51
C PHE A 66 6.25 -21.65 0.19
N PHE A 67 5.90 -20.48 -0.35
CA PHE A 67 6.19 -19.19 0.26
C PHE A 67 4.91 -18.60 0.84
N TRP A 68 4.95 -18.18 2.10
CA TRP A 68 3.81 -17.49 2.73
C TRP A 68 3.79 -16.00 2.43
N TRP A 69 4.86 -15.43 1.88
CA TRP A 69 4.97 -14.00 1.66
C TRP A 69 4.77 -13.59 0.21
N SER A 70 3.63 -12.95 -0.05
CA SER A 70 3.35 -12.14 -1.24
C SER A 70 2.60 -10.88 -0.82
N GLU A 71 2.55 -9.86 -1.69
CA GLU A 71 1.92 -8.58 -1.40
C GLU A 71 0.92 -8.19 -2.49
N ALA A 72 -0.25 -7.68 -2.08
CA ALA A 72 -1.31 -7.27 -2.99
C ALA A 72 -1.96 -5.95 -2.58
N LEU A 73 -1.20 -5.01 -2.05
CA LEU A 73 -1.71 -3.81 -1.39
C LEU A 73 -2.67 -3.00 -2.28
N HIS A 74 -2.37 -2.85 -3.58
CA HIS A 74 -3.23 -2.21 -4.57
C HIS A 74 -2.99 -2.76 -5.99
N GLY A 75 -2.88 -4.07 -6.10
CA GLY A 75 -2.52 -4.87 -7.26
C GLY A 75 -1.46 -5.89 -6.88
N ALA A 76 -1.09 -6.79 -7.76
CA ALA A 76 -0.04 -7.76 -7.49
C ALA A 76 1.32 -7.05 -7.39
N ALA A 77 1.88 -6.96 -6.17
CA ALA A 77 3.14 -6.27 -5.93
C ALA A 77 4.35 -7.12 -6.36
N ASN A 78 5.44 -6.44 -6.72
CA ASN A 78 6.73 -7.06 -7.05
C ASN A 78 6.73 -7.97 -8.28
N GLN A 79 5.67 -7.94 -9.05
CA GLN A 79 5.53 -8.68 -10.29
C GLN A 79 5.50 -7.71 -11.46
N GLY A 80 6.09 -8.10 -12.58
CA GLY A 80 6.01 -7.34 -13.81
C GLY A 80 4.71 -7.60 -14.58
N ASN A 81 4.29 -6.62 -15.38
CA ASN A 81 3.13 -6.70 -16.25
C ASN A 81 1.81 -6.94 -15.49
N VAL A 82 1.60 -6.18 -14.42
CA VAL A 82 0.39 -6.21 -13.59
C VAL A 82 -0.37 -4.88 -13.66
N THR A 83 -1.60 -4.88 -13.17
CA THR A 83 -2.37 -3.65 -13.02
C THR A 83 -2.05 -2.97 -11.69
N VAL A 84 -1.66 -1.69 -11.74
CA VAL A 84 -1.38 -0.88 -10.54
C VAL A 84 -2.55 0.08 -10.31
N PHE A 85 -3.30 -0.17 -9.26
CA PHE A 85 -4.43 0.63 -8.82
C PHE A 85 -3.98 1.80 -7.92
N PRO A 86 -4.87 2.75 -7.59
CA PRO A 86 -4.59 3.74 -6.55
C PRO A 86 -4.24 3.10 -5.21
N GLU A 87 -3.40 3.77 -4.41
CA GLU A 87 -3.06 3.34 -3.05
C GLU A 87 -4.31 3.17 -2.15
N PRO A 88 -4.27 2.34 -1.10
CA PRO A 88 -5.40 2.10 -0.21
C PRO A 88 -6.02 3.36 0.38
N ILE A 89 -5.21 4.34 0.80
CA ILE A 89 -5.71 5.62 1.30
C ILE A 89 -6.51 6.38 0.23
N ALA A 90 -6.08 6.30 -1.02
CA ALA A 90 -6.83 6.83 -2.15
C ALA A 90 -8.11 6.03 -2.40
N MET A 91 -8.03 4.70 -2.38
CA MET A 91 -9.22 3.84 -2.52
C MET A 91 -10.25 4.15 -1.44
N ALA A 92 -9.82 4.38 -0.19
CA ALA A 92 -10.70 4.79 0.90
C ALA A 92 -11.41 6.12 0.61
N ALA A 93 -10.71 7.09 -0.02
CA ALA A 93 -11.30 8.36 -0.42
C ALA A 93 -12.44 8.21 -1.46
N SER A 94 -12.57 7.09 -2.13
CA SER A 94 -13.71 6.82 -3.00
C SER A 94 -15.02 6.59 -2.26
N TRP A 95 -14.96 6.13 -1.01
CA TRP A 95 -16.14 5.68 -0.23
C TRP A 95 -17.01 4.69 -0.99
N ASN A 96 -16.38 3.84 -1.83
CA ASN A 96 -17.03 2.86 -2.70
C ASN A 96 -16.55 1.43 -2.43
N PRO A 97 -17.15 0.73 -1.47
CA PRO A 97 -16.75 -0.65 -1.13
C PRO A 97 -16.86 -1.62 -2.31
N GLU A 98 -17.89 -1.47 -3.14
CA GLU A 98 -18.08 -2.35 -4.30
C GLU A 98 -16.92 -2.23 -5.30
N MET A 99 -16.44 -1.00 -5.54
CA MET A 99 -15.30 -0.78 -6.43
C MET A 99 -14.00 -1.33 -5.83
N VAL A 100 -13.82 -1.25 -4.50
CA VAL A 100 -12.69 -1.90 -3.80
C VAL A 100 -12.72 -3.41 -4.01
N TYR A 101 -13.89 -4.07 -3.84
CA TYR A 101 -14.03 -5.49 -4.16
C TYR A 101 -13.57 -5.81 -5.59
N ARG A 102 -14.00 -5.03 -6.59
CA ARG A 102 -13.65 -5.25 -8.00
C ARG A 102 -12.13 -5.09 -8.27
N VAL A 103 -11.47 -4.17 -7.57
CA VAL A 103 -10.02 -3.99 -7.63
C VAL A 103 -9.31 -5.26 -7.17
N PHE A 104 -9.69 -5.78 -6.02
CA PHE A 104 -9.02 -6.95 -5.45
C PHE A 104 -9.40 -8.28 -6.10
N ASP A 105 -10.56 -8.36 -6.76
CA ASP A 105 -10.87 -9.48 -7.66
C ASP A 105 -9.95 -9.50 -8.89
N VAL A 106 -9.61 -8.33 -9.46
CA VAL A 106 -8.58 -8.24 -10.51
C VAL A 106 -7.22 -8.65 -9.96
N ALA A 107 -6.77 -8.09 -8.84
CA ALA A 107 -5.48 -8.42 -8.24
C ALA A 107 -5.33 -9.93 -8.00
N SER A 108 -6.33 -10.57 -7.41
CA SER A 108 -6.32 -12.01 -7.16
C SER A 108 -6.36 -12.84 -8.45
N THR A 109 -7.03 -12.35 -9.50
CA THR A 109 -7.02 -12.99 -10.83
C THR A 109 -5.63 -12.93 -11.45
N GLU A 110 -4.94 -11.79 -11.37
CA GLU A 110 -3.57 -11.63 -11.87
C GLU A 110 -2.58 -12.51 -11.10
N PHE A 111 -2.71 -12.61 -9.78
CA PHE A 111 -1.91 -13.54 -8.97
C PHE A 111 -2.09 -14.99 -9.42
N ARG A 112 -3.33 -15.46 -9.58
CA ARG A 112 -3.61 -16.82 -10.05
C ARG A 112 -3.09 -17.05 -11.46
N ALA A 113 -3.23 -16.10 -12.38
CA ALA A 113 -2.72 -16.21 -13.74
C ALA A 113 -1.19 -16.39 -13.76
N GLN A 114 -0.47 -15.60 -12.94
CA GLN A 114 0.98 -15.70 -12.80
C GLN A 114 1.41 -17.03 -12.16
N TYR A 115 0.76 -17.40 -11.05
CA TYR A 115 1.02 -18.66 -10.34
C TYR A 115 0.80 -19.86 -11.26
N ASN A 116 -0.33 -19.92 -11.98
CA ASN A 116 -0.67 -21.01 -12.89
C ASN A 116 0.37 -21.17 -13.98
N ARG A 117 0.76 -20.08 -14.64
CA ARG A 117 1.82 -20.09 -15.63
C ARG A 117 3.10 -20.65 -15.08
N ARG A 118 3.53 -20.14 -13.93
CA ARG A 118 4.79 -20.53 -13.30
C ARG A 118 4.80 -21.98 -12.88
N MET A 119 3.79 -22.40 -12.11
CA MET A 119 3.75 -23.71 -11.47
C MET A 119 3.30 -24.83 -12.42
N HIS A 120 2.34 -24.55 -13.31
CA HIS A 120 1.68 -25.59 -14.09
C HIS A 120 2.13 -25.62 -15.55
N GLU A 121 2.42 -24.47 -16.17
CA GLU A 121 2.85 -24.43 -17.57
C GLU A 121 4.37 -24.52 -17.70
N LEU A 122 5.14 -23.87 -16.82
CA LEU A 122 6.61 -23.83 -16.89
C LEU A 122 7.29 -24.87 -15.98
N GLY A 123 6.56 -25.53 -15.07
CA GLY A 123 7.10 -26.50 -14.14
C GLY A 123 8.08 -25.87 -13.14
N GLY A 124 7.85 -24.62 -12.75
CA GLY A 124 8.67 -23.87 -11.79
C GLY A 124 8.40 -24.25 -10.34
N GLU A 125 9.15 -23.62 -9.44
CA GLU A 125 8.94 -23.70 -8.00
C GLU A 125 8.21 -22.46 -7.48
N ASP A 126 7.59 -22.57 -6.30
CA ASP A 126 7.02 -21.41 -5.61
C ASP A 126 8.15 -20.51 -5.08
N GLU A 127 7.98 -19.22 -5.26
CA GLU A 127 8.96 -18.20 -4.87
C GLU A 127 8.30 -17.06 -4.14
N LYS A 128 9.11 -16.35 -3.36
CA LYS A 128 8.73 -15.11 -2.69
C LYS A 128 8.04 -14.13 -3.66
N PHE A 129 6.95 -13.51 -3.23
CA PHE A 129 6.10 -12.60 -3.99
C PHE A 129 5.30 -13.22 -5.15
N HIS A 130 5.31 -14.54 -5.30
CA HIS A 130 4.58 -15.23 -6.38
C HIS A 130 3.63 -16.31 -5.85
N SER A 131 3.49 -16.43 -4.54
CA SER A 131 2.68 -17.43 -3.87
C SER A 131 1.20 -17.01 -3.74
N LEU A 132 0.37 -17.92 -3.21
CA LEU A 132 -1.07 -17.74 -3.07
C LEU A 132 -1.50 -17.15 -1.71
N SER A 133 -0.56 -16.90 -0.81
CA SER A 133 -0.75 -16.14 0.43
C SER A 133 -0.29 -14.70 0.19
N VAL A 134 -1.15 -13.72 0.50
CA VAL A 134 -0.88 -12.30 0.29
C VAL A 134 -1.13 -11.52 1.58
N TRP A 135 -0.12 -10.73 2.01
CA TRP A 135 -0.16 -10.03 3.29
C TRP A 135 -0.83 -8.65 3.17
N THR A 136 -2.11 -8.71 2.87
CA THR A 136 -3.02 -7.59 2.61
C THR A 136 -4.42 -7.97 3.08
N PRO A 137 -5.19 -7.02 3.72
CA PRO A 137 -4.99 -5.58 3.82
C PRO A 137 -4.23 -5.11 5.07
N ASN A 138 -3.61 -3.91 4.99
CA ASN A 138 -3.19 -3.15 6.16
C ASN A 138 -4.42 -2.39 6.72
N VAL A 139 -4.93 -2.83 7.87
CA VAL A 139 -6.12 -2.25 8.54
C VAL A 139 -5.76 -1.50 9.83
N ASN A 140 -4.51 -1.12 9.99
CA ASN A 140 -4.11 -0.22 11.07
C ASN A 140 -4.77 1.16 10.89
N ILE A 141 -5.05 1.83 11.98
CA ILE A 141 -5.67 3.16 11.98
C ILE A 141 -4.61 4.22 11.73
N PHE A 142 -4.82 5.06 10.72
CA PHE A 142 -3.95 6.19 10.40
C PHE A 142 -4.15 7.31 11.41
N ARG A 143 -3.70 7.09 12.67
CA ARG A 143 -3.91 7.99 13.79
C ARG A 143 -3.11 9.31 13.70
N ASP A 144 -1.99 9.30 12.98
CA ASP A 144 -1.08 10.43 12.88
C ASP A 144 -0.57 10.62 11.45
N PRO A 145 -0.74 11.80 10.83
CA PRO A 145 -0.36 12.04 9.44
C PRO A 145 1.16 12.02 9.19
N ARG A 146 2.00 11.93 10.23
CA ARG A 146 3.45 11.76 10.09
C ARG A 146 3.85 10.34 9.71
N TRP A 147 2.99 9.36 9.93
CA TRP A 147 3.29 7.96 9.63
C TRP A 147 3.40 7.68 8.13
N GLY A 148 4.60 7.31 7.65
CA GLY A 148 4.88 7.10 6.23
C GLY A 148 4.14 5.92 5.61
N ARG A 149 3.81 4.88 6.40
CA ARG A 149 2.98 3.75 5.96
C ARG A 149 1.47 4.02 6.03
N GLY A 150 1.07 5.23 6.45
CA GLY A 150 -0.34 5.62 6.44
C GLY A 150 -0.99 5.50 5.06
N GLN A 151 -0.23 5.67 3.96
CA GLN A 151 -0.70 5.46 2.59
C GLN A 151 -1.23 4.04 2.34
N GLU A 152 -0.73 3.03 3.07
CA GLU A 152 -1.12 1.63 2.97
C GLU A 152 -2.48 1.34 3.59
N THR A 153 -3.06 2.29 4.33
CA THR A 153 -4.26 2.10 5.16
C THR A 153 -5.53 2.69 4.54
N TYR A 154 -6.67 2.38 5.14
CA TYR A 154 -7.97 2.91 4.72
C TYR A 154 -8.40 4.14 5.54
N GLY A 155 -7.45 4.81 6.19
CA GLY A 155 -7.63 6.07 6.89
C GLY A 155 -7.74 5.96 8.41
N GLU A 156 -8.30 7.00 9.01
CA GLU A 156 -8.30 7.19 10.47
C GLU A 156 -9.54 6.62 11.18
N ASP A 157 -10.54 6.19 10.41
CA ASP A 157 -11.82 5.76 10.97
C ASP A 157 -11.94 4.22 11.01
N PRO A 158 -12.25 3.63 12.18
CA PRO A 158 -12.38 2.18 12.33
C PRO A 158 -13.50 1.56 11.50
N TYR A 159 -14.64 2.26 11.34
CA TYR A 159 -15.79 1.75 10.58
C TYR A 159 -15.51 1.75 9.07
N LEU A 160 -14.97 2.86 8.53
CA LEU A 160 -14.58 2.95 7.13
C LEU A 160 -13.52 1.89 6.79
N THR A 161 -12.49 1.74 7.66
CA THR A 161 -11.45 0.74 7.52
C THR A 161 -12.01 -0.69 7.54
N SER A 162 -12.98 -0.98 8.44
CA SER A 162 -13.66 -2.28 8.50
C SER A 162 -14.43 -2.59 7.22
N VAL A 163 -15.20 -1.62 6.72
CA VAL A 163 -16.00 -1.79 5.50
C VAL A 163 -15.11 -2.01 4.27
N MET A 164 -14.08 -1.19 4.10
CA MET A 164 -13.14 -1.32 2.97
C MET A 164 -12.32 -2.60 3.07
N GLY A 165 -11.72 -2.88 4.23
CA GLY A 165 -10.94 -4.10 4.47
C GLY A 165 -11.73 -5.39 4.23
N THR A 166 -13.03 -5.42 4.57
CA THR A 166 -13.92 -6.54 4.26
C THR A 166 -13.98 -6.81 2.75
N GLN A 167 -14.07 -5.78 1.94
CA GLN A 167 -14.14 -5.95 0.48
C GLN A 167 -12.80 -6.39 -0.12
N VAL A 168 -11.69 -5.95 0.46
CA VAL A 168 -10.35 -6.43 0.10
C VAL A 168 -10.24 -7.93 0.32
N VAL A 169 -10.57 -8.40 1.53
CA VAL A 169 -10.51 -9.82 1.87
C VAL A 169 -11.39 -10.65 0.94
N ARG A 170 -12.65 -10.22 0.71
CA ARG A 170 -13.58 -10.92 -0.18
C ARG A 170 -13.11 -10.97 -1.63
N GLY A 171 -12.53 -9.87 -2.15
CA GLY A 171 -11.97 -9.81 -3.49
C GLY A 171 -10.74 -10.72 -3.67
N LEU A 172 -9.89 -10.79 -2.65
CA LEU A 172 -8.70 -11.64 -2.66
C LEU A 172 -9.04 -13.13 -2.51
N GLN A 173 -9.90 -13.48 -1.55
CA GLN A 173 -10.19 -14.88 -1.23
C GLN A 173 -11.20 -15.54 -2.16
N GLY A 174 -11.96 -14.74 -2.95
CA GLY A 174 -13.04 -15.23 -3.81
C GLY A 174 -14.29 -15.61 -3.01
N PRO A 175 -15.32 -16.14 -3.69
CA PRO A 175 -16.60 -16.51 -3.07
C PRO A 175 -16.45 -17.55 -1.96
N GLU A 176 -17.18 -17.40 -0.85
CA GLU A 176 -17.19 -18.38 0.25
C GLU A 176 -17.72 -19.75 -0.17
N SER A 177 -18.56 -19.81 -1.20
CA SER A 177 -19.10 -21.03 -1.76
C SER A 177 -18.11 -21.87 -2.57
N SER A 178 -16.96 -21.31 -2.96
CA SER A 178 -15.92 -22.03 -3.68
C SER A 178 -15.28 -23.10 -2.81
N LYS A 179 -14.99 -24.28 -3.39
CA LYS A 179 -14.30 -25.35 -2.68
C LYS A 179 -12.90 -24.92 -2.24
N TYR A 180 -12.19 -24.22 -3.10
CA TYR A 180 -10.84 -23.71 -2.86
C TYR A 180 -10.85 -22.18 -2.78
N ARG A 181 -10.02 -21.60 -1.90
CA ARG A 181 -9.83 -20.16 -1.86
C ARG A 181 -9.00 -19.71 -3.07
N LYS A 182 -9.34 -18.52 -3.60
CA LYS A 182 -8.59 -17.92 -4.72
C LYS A 182 -7.19 -17.52 -4.27
N LEU A 183 -7.09 -16.79 -3.15
CA LEU A 183 -5.88 -16.49 -2.39
C LEU A 183 -6.21 -16.55 -0.90
N TRP A 184 -5.19 -16.53 -0.05
CA TRP A 184 -5.34 -16.21 1.36
C TRP A 184 -4.96 -14.75 1.59
N ALA A 185 -5.85 -13.99 2.20
CA ALA A 185 -5.65 -12.61 2.61
C ALA A 185 -5.20 -12.55 4.07
N CYS A 186 -4.38 -11.55 4.41
CA CYS A 186 -3.82 -11.35 5.74
C CYS A 186 -4.14 -9.96 6.29
N ALA A 187 -4.86 -9.89 7.41
CA ALA A 187 -5.09 -8.63 8.11
C ALA A 187 -3.84 -8.24 8.91
N LYS A 188 -3.26 -7.07 8.63
CA LYS A 188 -2.02 -6.61 9.26
C LYS A 188 -2.11 -5.17 9.74
N HIS A 189 -1.33 -4.76 10.76
CA HIS A 189 -0.47 -5.52 11.67
C HIS A 189 -1.14 -5.57 13.05
N TYR A 190 -1.43 -6.75 13.56
CA TYR A 190 -2.19 -6.98 14.80
C TYR A 190 -1.28 -6.94 16.03
N ALA A 191 -1.40 -6.00 16.92
CA ALA A 191 -2.33 -4.89 16.97
C ALA A 191 -1.60 -3.60 17.35
N VAL A 192 -2.31 -2.46 17.16
CA VAL A 192 -1.84 -1.13 17.60
C VAL A 192 -0.53 -0.71 16.91
N HIS A 193 -0.41 -0.91 15.62
CA HIS A 193 0.75 -0.48 14.83
C HIS A 193 0.39 0.73 13.97
N SER A 194 1.00 1.90 14.22
CA SER A 194 0.72 3.16 13.49
C SER A 194 1.89 4.15 13.57
N GLY A 195 3.13 3.65 13.46
CA GLY A 195 4.37 4.44 13.57
C GLY A 195 4.69 4.89 15.02
N PRO A 196 5.83 5.50 15.25
CA PRO A 196 6.89 5.82 14.28
C PRO A 196 7.65 4.59 13.78
N GLU A 197 8.09 4.65 12.51
CA GLU A 197 8.86 3.56 11.89
C GLU A 197 10.21 3.33 12.58
N TYR A 198 10.87 4.41 13.04
CA TYR A 198 12.19 4.32 13.67
C TYR A 198 12.19 3.68 15.06
N THR A 199 11.04 3.41 15.68
CA THR A 199 10.93 2.74 16.98
C THR A 199 10.25 1.38 16.91
N ARG A 200 9.75 0.96 15.75
CA ARG A 200 8.85 -0.19 15.63
C ARG A 200 9.39 -1.50 16.23
N HIS A 201 10.70 -1.74 16.15
CA HIS A 201 11.38 -2.92 16.72
C HIS A 201 11.67 -2.83 18.22
N THR A 202 11.47 -1.67 18.86
CA THR A 202 11.83 -1.44 20.27
C THR A 202 10.69 -0.89 21.11
N ALA A 203 9.69 -0.30 20.48
CA ALA A 203 8.59 0.38 21.17
C ALA A 203 7.84 -0.52 22.14
N ASN A 204 7.43 0.05 23.26
CA ASN A 204 6.55 -0.56 24.24
C ASN A 204 5.38 0.38 24.51
N LEU A 205 4.19 0.01 24.05
CA LEU A 205 2.99 0.84 24.14
C LEU A 205 2.27 0.54 25.47
N THR A 206 2.40 1.46 26.43
CA THR A 206 1.81 1.34 27.78
C THR A 206 0.72 2.38 28.05
N ASP A 207 0.50 3.28 27.10
CA ASP A 207 -0.45 4.40 27.15
C ASP A 207 -1.76 4.13 26.40
N VAL A 208 -1.94 2.93 25.89
CA VAL A 208 -3.16 2.53 25.17
C VAL A 208 -4.26 2.15 26.14
N SER A 209 -5.25 3.02 26.31
CA SER A 209 -6.41 2.71 27.14
C SER A 209 -7.23 1.54 26.58
N LEU A 210 -7.99 0.85 27.45
CA LEU A 210 -8.93 -0.19 26.99
C LEU A 210 -9.94 0.36 25.98
N ARG A 211 -10.40 1.60 26.18
CA ARG A 211 -11.26 2.29 25.21
C ARG A 211 -10.58 2.41 23.86
N ASP A 212 -9.39 2.98 23.81
CA ASP A 212 -8.66 3.16 22.55
C ASP A 212 -8.39 1.83 21.86
N LEU A 213 -8.02 0.80 22.64
CA LEU A 213 -7.79 -0.54 22.12
C LEU A 213 -9.03 -1.12 21.45
N TYR A 214 -10.17 -1.18 22.16
CA TYR A 214 -11.39 -1.86 21.69
C TYR A 214 -12.29 -0.99 20.81
N GLU A 215 -12.21 0.33 20.88
CA GLU A 215 -13.06 1.23 20.09
C GLU A 215 -12.35 1.81 18.85
N THR A 216 -11.00 1.75 18.81
CA THR A 216 -10.21 2.32 17.71
C THR A 216 -9.32 1.30 17.04
N TYR A 217 -8.43 0.60 17.77
CA TYR A 217 -7.38 -0.22 17.15
C TYR A 217 -7.82 -1.62 16.74
N LEU A 218 -8.73 -2.25 17.46
CA LEU A 218 -9.18 -3.63 17.21
C LEU A 218 -10.39 -3.79 16.28
N PRO A 219 -11.33 -2.84 16.11
CA PRO A 219 -12.60 -3.10 15.39
C PRO A 219 -12.44 -3.59 13.96
N ALA A 220 -11.47 -3.07 13.20
CA ALA A 220 -11.25 -3.52 11.84
C ALA A 220 -10.80 -4.98 11.79
N PHE A 221 -9.87 -5.39 12.65
CA PHE A 221 -9.45 -6.80 12.75
C PHE A 221 -10.61 -7.71 13.14
N LYS A 222 -11.40 -7.32 14.14
CA LYS A 222 -12.60 -8.07 14.55
C LYS A 222 -13.55 -8.29 13.38
N THR A 223 -13.85 -7.22 12.64
CA THR A 223 -14.76 -7.29 11.48
C THR A 223 -14.19 -8.22 10.39
N LEU A 224 -12.89 -8.15 10.10
CA LEU A 224 -12.30 -9.00 9.09
C LEU A 224 -12.28 -10.48 9.49
N VAL A 225 -12.14 -10.77 10.78
CA VAL A 225 -12.22 -12.13 11.32
C VAL A 225 -13.66 -12.65 11.30
N GLU A 226 -14.59 -11.89 11.88
CA GLU A 226 -15.95 -12.34 12.10
C GLU A 226 -16.83 -12.32 10.84
N GLU A 227 -16.65 -11.30 9.95
CA GLU A 227 -17.54 -11.08 8.80
C GLU A 227 -16.89 -11.39 7.46
N ALA A 228 -15.62 -11.01 7.27
CA ALA A 228 -14.90 -11.28 6.03
C ALA A 228 -14.23 -12.65 6.00
N LYS A 229 -14.13 -13.34 7.13
CA LYS A 229 -13.50 -14.66 7.28
C LYS A 229 -12.07 -14.69 6.74
N VAL A 230 -11.29 -13.66 7.10
CA VAL A 230 -9.87 -13.55 6.72
C VAL A 230 -9.10 -14.81 7.16
N ARG A 231 -8.20 -15.29 6.32
CA ARG A 231 -7.47 -16.54 6.54
C ARG A 231 -6.14 -16.38 7.26
N GLU A 232 -5.60 -15.17 7.27
CA GLU A 232 -4.36 -14.87 7.98
C GLU A 232 -4.47 -13.56 8.76
N VAL A 233 -3.75 -13.50 9.88
CA VAL A 233 -3.54 -12.29 10.67
C VAL A 233 -2.05 -12.17 10.95
N MET A 234 -1.46 -11.01 10.67
CA MET A 234 -0.06 -10.75 10.96
C MET A 234 0.07 -10.00 12.28
N CYS A 235 0.81 -10.56 13.24
CA CYS A 235 1.12 -9.86 14.49
C CYS A 235 2.24 -8.83 14.29
N ALA A 236 2.13 -7.71 15.00
CA ALA A 236 2.99 -6.53 14.84
C ALA A 236 4.34 -6.67 15.56
N TYR A 237 5.30 -5.79 15.21
CA TYR A 237 6.64 -5.75 15.76
C TYR A 237 6.71 -5.41 17.25
N GLN A 238 6.03 -4.32 17.66
CA GLN A 238 6.20 -3.70 18.98
C GLN A 238 5.62 -4.53 20.13
N ARG A 239 5.90 -4.06 21.34
CA ARG A 239 5.23 -4.56 22.55
C ARG A 239 3.97 -3.77 22.85
N LEU A 240 3.01 -4.45 23.49
CA LEU A 240 1.82 -3.85 24.10
C LEU A 240 1.78 -4.33 25.56
N ASP A 241 1.76 -3.40 26.52
CA ASP A 241 1.78 -3.70 27.96
C ASP A 241 2.93 -4.66 28.31
N ASP A 242 4.16 -4.34 27.89
CA ASP A 242 5.41 -5.10 28.10
C ASP A 242 5.55 -6.41 27.31
N GLU A 243 4.49 -6.92 26.67
CA GLU A 243 4.53 -8.18 25.92
C GLU A 243 4.67 -7.92 24.40
N PRO A 244 5.60 -8.61 23.68
CA PRO A 244 5.67 -8.54 22.22
C PRO A 244 4.35 -8.94 21.58
N CYS A 245 3.82 -8.20 20.62
CA CYS A 245 2.53 -8.53 20.00
C CYS A 245 2.48 -9.97 19.46
N CYS A 246 3.59 -10.47 18.86
CA CYS A 246 3.68 -11.85 18.38
C CYS A 246 3.89 -12.90 19.50
N GLY A 247 4.11 -12.47 20.74
CA GLY A 247 4.22 -13.29 21.93
C GLY A 247 3.13 -13.03 22.97
N ASN A 248 2.14 -12.20 22.65
CA ASN A 248 1.10 -11.77 23.57
C ASN A 248 -0.11 -12.71 23.54
N SER A 249 -0.21 -13.58 24.55
CA SER A 249 -1.31 -14.56 24.64
C SER A 249 -2.70 -13.91 24.82
N ARG A 250 -2.77 -12.73 25.45
CA ARG A 250 -4.03 -11.98 25.54
C ARG A 250 -4.52 -11.56 24.15
N LEU A 251 -3.64 -11.02 23.30
CA LEU A 251 -4.00 -10.63 21.95
C LEU A 251 -4.36 -11.84 21.08
N LEU A 252 -3.46 -12.83 21.01
CA LEU A 252 -3.55 -13.92 20.03
C LEU A 252 -4.47 -15.07 20.47
N ASN A 253 -4.34 -15.54 21.72
CA ASN A 253 -5.16 -16.65 22.19
C ASN A 253 -6.52 -16.18 22.74
N GLN A 254 -6.53 -15.17 23.64
CA GLN A 254 -7.79 -14.75 24.27
C GLN A 254 -8.66 -13.97 23.28
N ILE A 255 -8.19 -12.82 22.78
CA ILE A 255 -9.04 -11.94 21.95
C ILE A 255 -9.25 -12.54 20.56
N LEU A 256 -8.15 -12.84 19.82
CA LEU A 256 -8.27 -13.26 18.43
C LEU A 256 -8.92 -14.65 18.30
N ARG A 257 -8.41 -15.65 19.02
CA ARG A 257 -8.88 -17.04 18.84
C ARG A 257 -10.13 -17.37 19.67
N ASN A 258 -10.16 -17.02 20.98
CA ASN A 258 -11.27 -17.41 21.83
C ASN A 258 -12.47 -16.47 21.67
N ASP A 259 -12.26 -15.15 21.77
CA ASP A 259 -13.38 -14.20 21.77
C ASP A 259 -13.96 -14.00 20.35
N TRP A 260 -13.11 -13.94 19.31
CA TRP A 260 -13.55 -13.76 17.91
C TRP A 260 -13.61 -15.04 17.09
N GLY A 261 -13.16 -16.16 17.63
CA GLY A 261 -13.25 -17.49 17.01
C GLY A 261 -12.34 -17.70 15.80
N PHE A 262 -11.21 -16.99 15.71
CA PHE A 262 -10.25 -17.13 14.61
C PHE A 262 -9.60 -18.53 14.59
N GLN A 263 -9.73 -19.25 13.48
CA GLN A 263 -9.28 -20.64 13.34
C GLN A 263 -8.04 -20.83 12.46
N TYR A 264 -7.61 -19.78 11.74
CA TYR A 264 -6.60 -19.86 10.70
C TYR A 264 -5.23 -19.37 11.17
N LEU A 265 -4.34 -18.99 10.25
CA LEU A 265 -2.94 -18.68 10.54
C LEU A 265 -2.72 -17.32 11.17
N VAL A 266 -1.83 -17.29 12.16
CA VAL A 266 -1.14 -16.08 12.60
C VAL A 266 0.29 -16.14 12.08
N VAL A 267 0.68 -15.16 11.28
CA VAL A 267 2.04 -14.99 10.78
C VAL A 267 2.72 -13.84 11.53
N SER A 268 4.02 -13.97 11.81
CA SER A 268 4.77 -12.85 12.37
C SER A 268 5.12 -11.82 11.31
N ASP A 269 5.21 -10.56 11.69
CA ASP A 269 5.94 -9.60 10.87
C ASP A 269 7.43 -9.98 10.79
N CYS A 270 8.15 -9.47 9.76
CA CYS A 270 9.49 -9.98 9.42
C CYS A 270 10.54 -9.65 10.48
N GLY A 271 11.03 -10.70 11.16
CA GLY A 271 11.99 -10.56 12.27
C GLY A 271 11.36 -10.29 13.64
N ALA A 272 10.03 -10.14 13.73
CA ALA A 272 9.36 -9.81 15.00
C ALA A 272 9.60 -10.83 16.12
N ILE A 273 9.75 -12.13 15.79
CA ILE A 273 10.10 -13.14 16.81
C ILE A 273 11.56 -12.98 17.29
N SER A 274 12.45 -12.59 16.38
CA SER A 274 13.85 -12.31 16.74
C SER A 274 13.97 -11.13 17.70
N ASP A 275 13.07 -10.13 17.58
CA ASP A 275 13.04 -8.97 18.47
C ASP A 275 12.86 -9.34 19.94
N PHE A 276 12.17 -10.45 20.27
CA PHE A 276 11.94 -10.87 21.66
C PHE A 276 13.24 -10.98 22.46
N HIS A 277 14.31 -11.51 21.87
CA HIS A 277 15.61 -11.64 22.55
C HIS A 277 16.62 -10.59 22.08
N GLN A 278 16.52 -10.07 20.85
CA GLN A 278 17.50 -9.11 20.32
C GLN A 278 17.19 -7.66 20.74
N ASN A 279 15.94 -7.23 20.68
CA ASN A 279 15.55 -5.84 20.89
C ASN A 279 14.70 -5.64 22.16
N HIS A 280 13.65 -6.44 22.35
CA HIS A 280 12.72 -6.32 23.49
C HIS A 280 13.31 -6.81 24.81
N LYS A 281 14.26 -7.78 24.78
CA LYS A 281 14.85 -8.45 25.96
C LYS A 281 13.80 -9.15 26.85
N THR A 282 12.69 -9.59 26.25
CA THR A 282 11.63 -10.37 26.93
C THR A 282 11.91 -11.86 26.92
N SER A 283 12.82 -12.33 26.07
CA SER A 283 13.29 -13.73 26.01
C SER A 283 14.79 -13.80 26.22
N SER A 284 15.27 -14.88 26.87
CA SER A 284 16.69 -15.08 27.20
C SER A 284 17.55 -15.39 25.97
N ASP A 285 16.97 -16.10 25.00
CA ASP A 285 17.64 -16.58 23.79
C ASP A 285 16.62 -16.92 22.70
N ALA A 286 17.09 -17.30 21.51
CA ALA A 286 16.26 -17.69 20.39
C ALA A 286 15.36 -18.91 20.70
N VAL A 287 15.83 -19.87 21.51
CA VAL A 287 15.06 -21.08 21.86
C VAL A 287 13.84 -20.72 22.71
N HIS A 288 14.04 -19.83 23.71
CA HIS A 288 12.95 -19.32 24.53
C HIS A 288 11.99 -18.44 23.72
N ALA A 289 12.51 -17.56 22.83
CA ALA A 289 11.71 -16.74 21.94
C ALA A 289 10.81 -17.58 21.03
N ALA A 290 11.34 -18.68 20.44
CA ALA A 290 10.56 -19.60 19.62
C ALA A 290 9.37 -20.21 20.40
N ALA A 291 9.62 -20.66 21.63
CA ALA A 291 8.58 -21.22 22.48
C ALA A 291 7.52 -20.18 22.86
N VAL A 292 7.91 -18.97 23.24
CA VAL A 292 7.00 -17.88 23.61
C VAL A 292 6.09 -17.52 22.44
N GLY A 293 6.65 -17.33 21.24
CA GLY A 293 5.87 -17.01 20.03
C GLY A 293 4.85 -18.09 19.68
N ALA A 294 5.29 -19.37 19.66
CA ALA A 294 4.40 -20.48 19.35
C ALA A 294 3.32 -20.66 20.42
N LEU A 295 3.65 -20.66 21.71
CA LEU A 295 2.67 -20.78 22.81
C LEU A 295 1.65 -19.65 22.82
N ALA A 296 2.05 -18.44 22.42
CA ALA A 296 1.12 -17.32 22.28
C ALA A 296 0.19 -17.45 21.08
N GLY A 297 0.50 -18.31 20.10
CA GLY A 297 -0.39 -18.60 18.98
C GLY A 297 0.13 -18.15 17.61
N THR A 298 1.39 -17.71 17.47
CA THR A 298 2.01 -17.39 16.18
C THR A 298 2.40 -18.67 15.45
N ASP A 299 1.84 -18.91 14.28
CA ASP A 299 1.95 -20.17 13.53
C ASP A 299 3.15 -20.18 12.56
N VAL A 300 3.41 -19.07 11.90
CA VAL A 300 4.47 -18.92 10.87
C VAL A 300 5.37 -17.76 11.22
N GLU A 301 6.69 -18.00 11.19
CA GLU A 301 7.69 -16.95 11.34
C GLU A 301 8.14 -16.42 9.98
N CYS A 302 8.09 -15.09 9.81
CA CYS A 302 8.80 -14.40 8.74
C CYS A 302 10.11 -13.80 9.23
N GLY A 303 11.14 -13.90 8.41
CA GLY A 303 12.30 -13.02 8.58
C GLY A 303 13.68 -13.64 8.49
N TRP A 304 14.62 -12.87 9.03
CA TRP A 304 16.05 -13.16 9.00
C TRP A 304 16.44 -13.99 10.21
N GLY A 305 17.18 -15.09 9.96
CA GLY A 305 17.75 -15.92 11.04
C GLY A 305 16.83 -16.99 11.60
N TYR A 306 15.55 -16.97 11.30
CA TYR A 306 14.55 -18.00 11.60
C TYR A 306 14.68 -18.64 12.98
N VAL A 307 14.14 -17.95 13.96
CA VAL A 307 14.11 -18.37 15.37
C VAL A 307 13.35 -19.69 15.53
N TYR A 308 12.30 -19.94 14.72
CA TYR A 308 11.52 -21.18 14.75
C TYR A 308 12.28 -22.43 14.30
N ARG A 309 13.45 -22.29 13.71
CA ARG A 309 14.40 -23.42 13.55
C ARG A 309 14.83 -24.00 14.91
N SER A 310 14.68 -23.24 16.00
CA SER A 310 14.97 -23.67 17.35
C SER A 310 13.82 -24.41 18.05
N ILE A 311 12.66 -24.57 17.41
CA ILE A 311 11.49 -25.31 17.97
C ILE A 311 11.86 -26.74 18.43
N PRO A 312 12.64 -27.56 17.68
CA PRO A 312 13.03 -28.88 18.15
C PRO A 312 13.85 -28.82 19.44
N GLU A 313 14.72 -27.83 19.60
CA GLU A 313 15.45 -27.62 20.84
C GLU A 313 14.55 -27.12 21.97
N ALA A 314 13.56 -26.27 21.67
CA ALA A 314 12.58 -25.81 22.65
C ALA A 314 11.75 -27.00 23.21
N VAL A 315 11.38 -27.96 22.35
CA VAL A 315 10.71 -29.20 22.76
C VAL A 315 11.64 -30.04 23.66
N ARG A 316 12.89 -30.22 23.25
CA ARG A 316 13.87 -30.99 24.07
C ARG A 316 14.11 -30.37 25.44
N ARG A 317 14.09 -29.03 25.54
CA ARG A 317 14.20 -28.30 26.82
C ARG A 317 12.91 -28.26 27.62
N GLY A 318 11.80 -28.77 27.09
CA GLY A 318 10.49 -28.75 27.72
C GLY A 318 9.81 -27.37 27.79
N PHE A 319 10.23 -26.42 26.96
CA PHE A 319 9.59 -25.11 26.90
C PHE A 319 8.26 -25.16 26.14
N ILE A 320 8.11 -26.07 25.19
CA ILE A 320 6.90 -26.35 24.43
C ILE A 320 6.77 -27.86 24.18
N THR A 321 5.57 -28.37 23.96
CA THR A 321 5.35 -29.78 23.62
C THR A 321 5.23 -29.96 22.12
N GLU A 322 5.53 -31.16 21.60
CA GLU A 322 5.28 -31.48 20.19
C GLU A 322 3.80 -31.36 19.83
N ALA A 323 2.89 -31.69 20.75
CA ALA A 323 1.45 -31.53 20.56
C ALA A 323 1.02 -30.07 20.37
N GLU A 324 1.73 -29.09 20.94
CA GLU A 324 1.52 -27.66 20.63
C GLU A 324 2.03 -27.33 19.23
N VAL A 325 3.20 -27.84 18.83
CA VAL A 325 3.74 -27.66 17.48
C VAL A 325 2.79 -28.25 16.43
N ASP A 326 2.17 -29.39 16.70
CA ASP A 326 1.18 -30.01 15.81
C ASP A 326 -0.01 -29.10 15.49
N LYS A 327 -0.46 -28.29 16.45
CA LYS A 327 -1.58 -27.34 16.22
C LYS A 327 -1.23 -26.31 15.15
N HIS A 328 -0.02 -25.80 15.17
CA HIS A 328 0.48 -24.82 14.20
C HIS A 328 0.63 -25.45 12.82
N VAL A 329 1.28 -26.62 12.76
CA VAL A 329 1.51 -27.31 11.50
C VAL A 329 0.21 -27.76 10.86
N CYS A 330 -0.78 -28.24 11.65
CA CYS A 330 -2.09 -28.59 11.13
C CYS A 330 -2.77 -27.39 10.47
N ARG A 331 -2.71 -26.18 11.07
CA ARG A 331 -3.32 -24.98 10.47
C ARG A 331 -2.66 -24.57 9.15
N LEU A 332 -1.34 -24.58 9.09
CA LEU A 332 -0.65 -24.22 7.85
C LEU A 332 -0.86 -25.26 6.73
N LEU A 333 -0.93 -26.55 7.04
CA LEU A 333 -1.28 -27.58 6.07
C LEU A 333 -2.75 -27.47 5.63
N GLU A 334 -3.67 -27.16 6.56
CA GLU A 334 -5.08 -26.85 6.22
C GLU A 334 -5.14 -25.71 5.18
N GLY A 335 -4.31 -24.66 5.35
CA GLY A 335 -4.22 -23.55 4.41
C GLY A 335 -3.77 -23.97 3.01
N ARG A 336 -2.75 -24.80 2.92
CA ARG A 336 -2.25 -25.31 1.63
C ARG A 336 -3.30 -26.18 0.91
N PHE A 337 -4.09 -26.97 1.65
CA PHE A 337 -5.23 -27.71 1.08
C PHE A 337 -6.38 -26.78 0.68
N ASP A 338 -6.70 -25.77 1.50
CA ASP A 338 -7.76 -24.78 1.21
C ASP A 338 -7.44 -23.94 -0.05
N LEU A 339 -6.17 -23.69 -0.33
CA LEU A 339 -5.69 -23.04 -1.56
C LEU A 339 -5.68 -23.96 -2.80
N GLY A 340 -5.82 -25.28 -2.61
CA GLY A 340 -5.71 -26.28 -3.65
C GLY A 340 -4.27 -26.51 -4.15
N GLU A 341 -3.27 -26.00 -3.45
CA GLU A 341 -1.85 -26.13 -3.83
C GLU A 341 -1.36 -27.58 -3.79
N MET A 342 -1.94 -28.36 -2.88
CA MET A 342 -1.59 -29.78 -2.68
C MET A 342 -2.42 -30.74 -3.55
N ASP A 343 -3.32 -30.23 -4.40
CA ASP A 343 -4.23 -31.01 -5.20
C ASP A 343 -3.86 -31.00 -6.70
N ASP A 344 -4.48 -31.92 -7.47
CA ASP A 344 -4.39 -31.90 -8.93
C ASP A 344 -4.99 -30.56 -9.44
N PRO A 345 -4.22 -29.77 -10.22
CA PRO A 345 -4.71 -28.51 -10.80
C PRO A 345 -6.03 -28.64 -11.56
N ALA A 346 -6.34 -29.81 -12.11
CA ALA A 346 -7.61 -30.06 -12.80
C ALA A 346 -8.84 -29.96 -11.89
N LEU A 347 -8.66 -30.20 -10.58
CA LEU A 347 -9.70 -30.10 -9.55
C LEU A 347 -9.89 -28.69 -9.03
N VAL A 348 -8.90 -27.82 -9.22
CA VAL A 348 -8.88 -26.46 -8.69
C VAL A 348 -9.43 -25.48 -9.73
N GLU A 349 -10.60 -24.90 -9.45
CA GLU A 349 -11.27 -23.99 -10.39
C GLU A 349 -10.38 -22.81 -10.82
N TRP A 350 -9.56 -22.28 -9.92
CA TRP A 350 -8.66 -21.13 -10.14
C TRP A 350 -7.45 -21.46 -11.02
N SER A 351 -7.10 -22.74 -11.18
CA SER A 351 -6.02 -23.19 -12.08
C SER A 351 -6.37 -23.03 -13.57
N LYS A 352 -7.64 -22.72 -13.86
CA LYS A 352 -8.10 -22.45 -15.25
C LYS A 352 -7.90 -21.01 -15.69
N ILE A 353 -7.47 -20.10 -14.80
CA ILE A 353 -7.21 -18.71 -15.13
C ILE A 353 -5.95 -18.64 -16.01
N PRO A 354 -6.06 -18.18 -17.27
CA PRO A 354 -4.94 -18.18 -18.20
C PRO A 354 -4.04 -16.96 -17.95
N TYR A 355 -2.77 -17.05 -18.37
CA TYR A 355 -1.83 -15.92 -18.26
C TYR A 355 -2.28 -14.66 -19.03
N SER A 356 -3.11 -14.81 -20.07
CA SER A 356 -3.71 -13.67 -20.79
C SER A 356 -4.66 -12.82 -19.94
N ALA A 357 -4.99 -13.23 -18.73
CA ALA A 357 -5.74 -12.42 -17.76
C ALA A 357 -4.88 -11.31 -17.11
N MET A 358 -3.55 -11.34 -17.31
CA MET A 358 -2.63 -10.33 -16.79
C MET A 358 -2.79 -9.00 -17.51
N SER A 359 -2.83 -7.90 -16.74
CA SER A 359 -2.73 -6.51 -17.22
C SER A 359 -3.58 -6.19 -18.46
N THR A 360 -4.85 -6.57 -18.41
CA THR A 360 -5.79 -6.42 -19.53
C THR A 360 -6.25 -4.97 -19.70
N LYS A 361 -6.78 -4.64 -20.87
CA LYS A 361 -7.44 -3.34 -21.10
C LYS A 361 -8.62 -3.11 -20.13
N GLU A 362 -9.34 -4.17 -19.78
CA GLU A 362 -10.44 -4.10 -18.83
C GLU A 362 -9.92 -3.76 -17.42
N SER A 363 -8.82 -4.38 -17.00
CA SER A 363 -8.17 -4.06 -15.73
C SER A 363 -7.69 -2.61 -15.67
N ALA A 364 -7.09 -2.10 -16.76
CA ALA A 364 -6.69 -0.69 -16.87
C ALA A 364 -7.89 0.27 -16.81
N LEU A 365 -9.03 -0.09 -17.42
CA LEU A 365 -10.27 0.70 -17.31
C LEU A 365 -10.82 0.70 -15.87
N LYS A 366 -10.73 -0.40 -15.13
CA LYS A 366 -11.09 -0.45 -13.70
C LYS A 366 -10.14 0.42 -12.86
N ALA A 367 -8.82 0.40 -13.16
CA ALA A 367 -7.87 1.29 -12.51
C ALA A 367 -8.22 2.77 -12.74
N LEU A 368 -8.58 3.15 -13.98
CA LEU A 368 -9.04 4.48 -14.30
C LEU A 368 -10.35 4.84 -13.59
N GLU A 369 -11.31 3.93 -13.56
CA GLU A 369 -12.58 4.14 -12.87
C GLU A 369 -12.37 4.38 -11.37
N MET A 370 -11.55 3.56 -10.72
CA MET A 370 -11.18 3.74 -9.32
C MET A 370 -10.47 5.09 -9.13
N ALA A 371 -9.45 5.40 -9.90
CA ALA A 371 -8.68 6.65 -9.79
C ALA A 371 -9.56 7.90 -9.90
N ARG A 372 -10.55 7.91 -10.77
CA ARG A 372 -11.52 9.02 -10.90
C ARG A 372 -12.34 9.25 -9.65
N GLN A 373 -12.67 8.19 -8.91
CA GLN A 373 -13.49 8.26 -7.70
C GLN A 373 -12.68 8.66 -6.46
N THR A 374 -11.34 8.57 -6.50
CA THR A 374 -10.47 8.90 -5.36
C THR A 374 -10.14 10.38 -5.24
N MET A 375 -10.33 11.16 -6.30
CA MET A 375 -9.94 12.58 -6.37
C MET A 375 -10.80 13.44 -5.44
N VAL A 376 -10.16 14.15 -4.50
CA VAL A 376 -10.84 15.01 -3.55
C VAL A 376 -10.58 16.47 -3.87
N LEU A 377 -11.62 17.20 -4.27
CA LEU A 377 -11.54 18.64 -4.48
C LEU A 377 -11.64 19.35 -3.13
N LEU A 378 -10.54 19.96 -2.67
CA LEU A 378 -10.48 20.63 -1.38
C LEU A 378 -10.87 22.11 -1.44
N LYS A 379 -10.56 22.76 -2.58
CA LYS A 379 -10.82 24.19 -2.81
C LYS A 379 -11.11 24.45 -4.27
N ASN A 380 -12.04 25.37 -4.57
CA ASN A 380 -12.36 25.79 -5.94
C ASN A 380 -12.98 27.19 -5.95
N ASP A 381 -12.16 28.21 -5.75
CA ASP A 381 -12.60 29.60 -5.69
C ASP A 381 -13.12 30.06 -7.06
N ASN A 382 -14.22 30.79 -7.04
CA ASN A 382 -14.84 31.35 -8.24
C ASN A 382 -15.07 30.32 -9.37
N ALA A 383 -15.23 29.04 -9.02
CA ALA A 383 -15.41 27.95 -9.98
C ALA A 383 -14.30 27.93 -11.05
N VAL A 384 -13.03 28.12 -10.64
CA VAL A 384 -11.88 28.09 -11.56
C VAL A 384 -11.74 26.73 -12.23
N LEU A 385 -12.16 25.66 -11.58
CA LEU A 385 -12.35 24.33 -12.13
C LEU A 385 -13.85 24.08 -12.39
N PRO A 386 -14.20 23.37 -13.46
CA PRO A 386 -13.32 22.73 -14.44
C PRO A 386 -12.78 23.72 -15.48
N LEU A 387 -11.56 23.43 -15.95
CA LEU A 387 -10.93 24.16 -17.06
C LEU A 387 -11.66 23.87 -18.39
N ARG A 388 -11.64 24.82 -19.32
CA ARG A 388 -12.17 24.63 -20.68
C ARG A 388 -11.01 24.31 -21.63
N ALA A 389 -11.01 23.08 -22.16
CA ALA A 389 -9.98 22.64 -23.11
C ALA A 389 -9.91 23.59 -24.33
N GLY A 390 -8.69 23.96 -24.72
CA GLY A 390 -8.42 24.79 -25.87
C GLY A 390 -8.76 26.26 -25.72
N SER A 391 -9.39 26.71 -24.62
CA SER A 391 -9.81 28.10 -24.43
C SER A 391 -8.64 29.06 -24.20
N GLU A 392 -7.63 28.64 -23.47
CA GLU A 392 -6.44 29.42 -23.12
C GLU A 392 -5.18 28.57 -23.15
N ARG A 393 -4.00 29.22 -23.19
CA ARG A 393 -2.73 28.56 -22.98
C ARG A 393 -2.51 28.38 -21.47
N ILE A 394 -2.12 27.17 -21.05
CA ILE A 394 -1.84 26.86 -19.65
C ILE A 394 -0.37 26.46 -19.47
N ALA A 395 0.14 26.59 -18.26
CA ALA A 395 1.40 25.97 -17.86
C ALA A 395 1.13 24.81 -16.90
N VAL A 396 1.90 23.74 -17.05
CA VAL A 396 2.01 22.66 -16.07
C VAL A 396 3.40 22.76 -15.48
N ILE A 397 3.47 22.83 -14.15
CA ILE A 397 4.73 23.02 -13.42
C ILE A 397 4.72 22.07 -12.23
N GLY A 398 5.89 21.62 -11.79
CA GLY A 398 6.07 20.91 -10.55
C GLY A 398 6.76 19.56 -10.70
N PRO A 399 7.34 19.08 -9.59
CA PRO A 399 8.19 17.89 -9.58
C PRO A 399 7.44 16.60 -9.89
N ASN A 400 6.13 16.55 -9.60
CA ASN A 400 5.29 15.37 -9.79
C ASN A 400 4.51 15.37 -11.11
N ALA A 401 4.69 16.40 -11.96
CA ALA A 401 3.93 16.50 -13.21
C ALA A 401 4.23 15.36 -14.19
N ASP A 402 5.51 15.03 -14.35
CA ASP A 402 6.01 13.99 -15.25
C ASP A 402 6.83 12.94 -14.48
N ASN A 403 6.17 12.28 -13.52
CA ASN A 403 6.80 11.34 -12.59
C ASN A 403 5.91 10.08 -12.48
N ALA A 404 6.18 9.09 -13.33
CA ALA A 404 5.41 7.84 -13.35
C ALA A 404 5.54 7.03 -12.04
N PRO A 405 6.74 6.79 -11.47
CA PRO A 405 6.87 6.03 -10.23
C PRO A 405 6.12 6.65 -9.03
N MET A 406 6.00 7.97 -8.97
CA MET A 406 5.25 8.63 -7.90
C MET A 406 3.77 8.21 -7.89
N LEU A 407 3.19 7.92 -9.06
CA LEU A 407 1.78 7.54 -9.15
C LEU A 407 1.49 6.16 -8.57
N TRP A 408 2.50 5.29 -8.48
CA TRP A 408 2.29 3.90 -8.08
C TRP A 408 2.18 3.71 -6.57
N GLY A 409 2.77 4.60 -5.76
CA GLY A 409 2.74 4.44 -4.31
C GLY A 409 3.72 3.39 -3.79
N ASN A 410 3.39 2.83 -2.62
CA ASN A 410 4.17 1.82 -1.92
C ASN A 410 3.68 0.40 -2.28
N TYR A 411 4.53 -0.63 -2.19
CA TYR A 411 4.15 -2.03 -2.48
C TYR A 411 3.49 -2.24 -3.85
N ASN A 412 3.98 -1.56 -4.88
CA ASN A 412 3.48 -1.68 -6.25
C ASN A 412 4.12 -2.83 -7.02
N GLY A 413 3.46 -3.29 -8.06
CA GLY A 413 4.04 -4.05 -9.17
C GLY A 413 4.47 -3.12 -10.31
N THR A 414 4.88 -3.69 -11.43
CA THR A 414 5.28 -2.94 -12.63
C THR A 414 4.16 -2.99 -13.67
N PRO A 415 3.49 -1.87 -13.99
CA PRO A 415 2.41 -1.87 -14.99
C PRO A 415 2.98 -1.89 -16.42
N ASN A 416 2.17 -2.37 -17.36
CA ASN A 416 2.53 -2.35 -18.79
C ASN A 416 2.52 -0.95 -19.41
N HIS A 417 1.84 0.02 -18.78
CA HIS A 417 1.85 1.43 -19.12
C HIS A 417 1.49 2.28 -17.91
N THR A 418 1.91 3.52 -17.93
CA THR A 418 1.53 4.53 -16.94
C THR A 418 1.26 5.85 -17.68
N VAL A 419 0.20 6.53 -17.32
CA VAL A 419 -0.10 7.88 -17.85
C VAL A 419 0.28 8.89 -16.79
N THR A 420 1.34 9.69 -17.01
CA THR A 420 1.73 10.77 -16.10
C THR A 420 0.68 11.88 -16.09
N ILE A 421 0.66 12.71 -15.04
CA ILE A 421 -0.29 13.83 -14.95
C ILE A 421 -0.09 14.81 -16.11
N LEU A 422 1.17 15.05 -16.51
CA LEU A 422 1.49 15.87 -17.67
C LEU A 422 0.92 15.27 -18.97
N GLU A 423 1.08 13.97 -19.19
CA GLU A 423 0.54 13.28 -20.38
C GLU A 423 -0.98 13.33 -20.42
N GLY A 424 -1.63 13.07 -19.28
CA GLY A 424 -3.09 13.19 -19.15
C GLY A 424 -3.60 14.59 -19.50
N ILE A 425 -2.92 15.63 -19.02
CA ILE A 425 -3.26 17.02 -19.34
C ILE A 425 -2.98 17.33 -20.80
N ARG A 426 -1.84 16.88 -21.37
CA ARG A 426 -1.53 17.04 -22.81
C ARG A 426 -2.56 16.39 -23.73
N ALA A 427 -3.13 15.29 -23.33
CA ALA A 427 -4.20 14.63 -24.09
C ALA A 427 -5.45 15.54 -24.25
N LYS A 428 -5.74 16.38 -23.24
CA LYS A 428 -6.90 17.31 -23.24
C LYS A 428 -6.55 18.69 -23.75
N GLN A 429 -5.34 19.20 -23.48
CA GLN A 429 -4.93 20.58 -23.74
C GLN A 429 -3.64 20.63 -24.55
N LYS A 430 -3.78 20.92 -25.86
CA LYS A 430 -2.62 20.96 -26.79
C LYS A 430 -1.77 22.24 -26.63
N LYS A 431 -2.38 23.37 -26.19
CA LYS A 431 -1.69 24.65 -25.94
C LYS A 431 -1.11 24.65 -24.52
N LEU A 432 -0.04 23.92 -24.29
CA LEU A 432 0.56 23.70 -22.97
C LEU A 432 2.06 24.02 -22.99
N THR A 433 2.54 24.68 -21.93
CA THR A 433 3.95 24.84 -21.60
C THR A 433 4.24 23.99 -20.37
N TYR A 434 5.28 23.16 -20.43
CA TYR A 434 5.76 22.39 -19.27
C TYR A 434 7.10 22.92 -18.80
N LEU A 435 7.25 23.10 -17.49
CA LEU A 435 8.50 23.39 -16.79
C LEU A 435 8.53 22.56 -15.50
N ARG A 436 9.65 21.94 -15.16
CA ARG A 436 9.78 21.28 -13.85
C ARG A 436 9.64 22.29 -12.70
N GLY A 437 10.31 23.44 -12.83
CA GLY A 437 10.17 24.60 -11.96
C GLY A 437 10.88 24.51 -10.62
N CYS A 438 10.70 23.40 -9.89
CA CYS A 438 11.41 23.14 -8.62
C CYS A 438 11.56 21.63 -8.40
N ASP A 439 12.27 21.25 -7.36
CA ASP A 439 12.32 19.87 -6.87
C ASP A 439 11.26 19.61 -5.81
N LEU A 440 11.16 18.35 -5.32
CA LEU A 440 10.23 17.96 -4.24
C LEU A 440 10.58 18.66 -2.93
N THR A 441 11.84 18.58 -2.51
CA THR A 441 12.33 19.08 -1.21
C THR A 441 13.59 19.92 -1.33
N ASN A 442 14.37 19.72 -2.39
CA ASN A 442 15.65 20.38 -2.57
C ASN A 442 15.44 21.83 -3.06
N GLU A 443 16.11 22.77 -2.40
CA GLU A 443 16.09 24.19 -2.77
C GLU A 443 17.08 24.54 -3.89
N LEU A 444 17.82 23.55 -4.35
CA LEU A 444 18.78 23.67 -5.44
C LEU A 444 18.22 22.99 -6.69
N VAL A 445 18.52 23.57 -7.85
CA VAL A 445 18.26 22.94 -9.16
C VAL A 445 19.55 22.38 -9.72
N MET A 446 19.46 21.24 -10.39
CA MET A 446 20.57 20.59 -11.07
C MET A 446 20.77 21.25 -12.44
N ASP A 447 21.83 22.04 -12.59
CA ASP A 447 22.31 22.58 -13.87
C ASP A 447 23.25 21.55 -14.52
N SER A 448 22.70 20.67 -15.36
CA SER A 448 23.41 19.55 -15.96
C SER A 448 24.61 19.99 -16.82
N ARG A 449 25.73 19.30 -16.68
CA ARG A 449 26.98 19.50 -17.43
C ARG A 449 27.21 18.40 -18.47
N LEU A 450 26.32 17.40 -18.58
CA LEU A 450 26.51 16.27 -19.50
C LEU A 450 26.73 16.72 -20.96
N ALA A 451 25.89 17.62 -21.47
CA ALA A 451 25.99 18.08 -22.84
C ALA A 451 27.21 18.99 -23.12
N THR A 452 27.72 19.69 -22.10
CA THR A 452 28.65 20.82 -22.28
C THR A 452 30.07 20.57 -21.79
N GLU A 453 30.23 19.78 -20.71
CA GLU A 453 31.50 19.59 -19.99
C GLU A 453 31.88 18.12 -19.79
N CYS A 454 31.02 17.17 -20.27
CA CYS A 454 31.26 15.74 -20.23
C CYS A 454 31.53 15.17 -21.63
N ALA A 455 32.52 14.28 -21.74
CA ALA A 455 32.79 13.58 -22.98
C ALA A 455 33.43 12.20 -22.74
N VAL A 456 33.16 11.22 -23.62
CA VAL A 456 33.75 9.89 -23.60
C VAL A 456 33.87 9.31 -24.99
N ALA A 457 35.01 8.72 -25.33
CA ALA A 457 35.24 8.07 -26.62
C ALA A 457 34.90 8.95 -27.86
N GLY A 458 35.17 10.27 -27.77
CA GLY A 458 34.87 11.24 -28.85
C GLY A 458 33.41 11.71 -28.92
N HIS A 459 32.54 11.22 -28.03
CA HIS A 459 31.15 11.64 -27.91
C HIS A 459 30.95 12.56 -26.68
N ARG A 460 30.03 13.51 -26.77
CA ARG A 460 29.62 14.29 -25.61
C ARG A 460 28.67 13.50 -24.73
N GLY A 461 28.75 13.76 -23.41
CA GLY A 461 27.86 13.22 -22.42
C GLY A 461 28.35 11.93 -21.77
N LEU A 462 27.44 11.04 -21.48
CA LEU A 462 27.61 9.78 -20.74
C LEU A 462 27.53 8.60 -21.70
N ARG A 463 28.42 7.60 -21.58
CA ARG A 463 28.35 6.32 -22.31
C ARG A 463 27.82 5.27 -21.37
N GLY A 464 26.74 4.59 -21.74
CA GLY A 464 26.18 3.39 -21.07
C GLY A 464 26.51 2.13 -21.88
N THR A 465 27.13 1.14 -21.25
CA THR A 465 27.41 -0.19 -21.81
C THR A 465 26.67 -1.24 -21.00
N PHE A 466 25.98 -2.19 -21.66
CA PHE A 466 25.00 -3.08 -21.02
C PHE A 466 25.30 -4.57 -21.27
N TRP A 467 24.97 -5.42 -20.27
CA TRP A 467 25.08 -6.89 -20.32
C TRP A 467 23.79 -7.51 -19.76
N ASN A 468 23.36 -8.65 -20.37
CA ASN A 468 22.27 -9.48 -19.85
C ASN A 468 22.80 -10.53 -18.86
N ASN A 469 23.53 -10.06 -17.87
CA ASN A 469 23.96 -10.75 -16.65
C ASN A 469 24.33 -9.73 -15.58
N THR A 470 24.40 -10.15 -14.34
CA THR A 470 24.65 -9.27 -13.20
C THR A 470 26.13 -8.93 -12.98
N GLU A 471 27.07 -9.66 -13.58
CA GLU A 471 28.51 -9.52 -13.33
C GLU A 471 29.26 -8.70 -14.39
N ARG A 472 28.58 -8.15 -15.41
CA ARG A 472 29.17 -7.43 -16.54
C ARG A 472 30.20 -8.27 -17.33
N GLN A 473 29.91 -9.58 -17.47
CA GLN A 473 30.78 -10.54 -18.13
C GLN A 473 30.43 -10.75 -19.59
N GLY A 474 31.44 -11.11 -20.36
CA GLY A 474 31.30 -11.44 -21.79
C GLY A 474 31.13 -10.20 -22.69
N LYS A 475 30.56 -10.42 -23.87
CA LYS A 475 30.33 -9.36 -24.85
C LYS A 475 29.15 -8.49 -24.42
N ALA A 476 29.33 -7.16 -24.42
CA ALA A 476 28.23 -6.23 -24.19
C ALA A 476 27.11 -6.41 -25.24
N VAL A 477 25.88 -6.31 -24.79
CA VAL A 477 24.68 -6.43 -25.63
C VAL A 477 24.51 -5.18 -26.49
N THR A 478 24.72 -4.00 -25.87
CA THR A 478 24.58 -2.70 -26.55
C THR A 478 25.38 -1.63 -25.84
N THR A 479 25.62 -0.53 -26.54
CA THR A 479 26.21 0.70 -26.00
C THR A 479 25.39 1.89 -26.46
N GLN A 480 25.11 2.83 -25.57
CA GLN A 480 24.32 4.05 -25.81
C GLN A 480 25.07 5.28 -25.33
N PHE A 481 24.76 6.45 -25.89
CA PHE A 481 25.32 7.73 -25.48
C PHE A 481 24.18 8.68 -25.08
N TYR A 482 24.37 9.41 -23.99
CA TYR A 482 23.37 10.31 -23.40
C TYR A 482 23.96 11.69 -23.18
N THR A 483 23.38 12.71 -23.81
CA THR A 483 23.78 14.12 -23.64
C THR A 483 22.89 14.87 -22.64
N ASN A 484 21.75 14.30 -22.31
CA ASN A 484 20.84 14.80 -21.27
C ASN A 484 20.97 13.94 -20.00
N PRO A 485 20.51 14.42 -18.84
CA PRO A 485 20.42 13.58 -17.66
C PRO A 485 19.77 12.23 -17.97
N LEU A 486 20.43 11.15 -17.59
CA LEU A 486 19.90 9.81 -17.80
C LEU A 486 18.65 9.64 -16.91
N ALA A 487 17.58 9.12 -17.46
CA ALA A 487 16.43 8.63 -16.74
C ALA A 487 15.88 7.41 -17.46
N VAL A 488 16.06 6.22 -16.88
CA VAL A 488 15.63 4.94 -17.45
C VAL A 488 14.90 4.13 -16.39
N THR A 489 13.90 3.37 -16.82
CA THR A 489 13.07 2.53 -15.95
C THR A 489 12.63 1.27 -16.67
N THR A 490 12.44 0.17 -15.93
CA THR A 490 11.77 -1.02 -16.47
C THR A 490 10.25 -0.97 -16.31
N ALA A 491 9.73 0.07 -15.69
CA ALA A 491 8.29 0.29 -15.59
C ALA A 491 7.61 0.31 -16.96
N GLY A 492 6.44 -0.29 -17.06
CA GLY A 492 5.77 -0.45 -18.35
C GLY A 492 6.47 -1.42 -19.30
N MET A 493 7.29 -2.33 -18.78
CA MET A 493 8.05 -3.32 -19.55
C MET A 493 9.05 -2.68 -20.54
N HIS A 494 9.64 -1.54 -20.17
CA HIS A 494 10.67 -0.88 -20.96
C HIS A 494 12.07 -1.41 -20.61
N ASN A 495 12.86 -1.70 -21.63
CA ASN A 495 14.26 -2.06 -21.44
C ASN A 495 15.10 -0.79 -21.20
N PHE A 496 16.15 -0.86 -20.40
CA PHE A 496 17.07 0.25 -20.18
C PHE A 496 17.78 0.72 -21.47
N ALA A 497 17.99 -0.20 -22.40
CA ALA A 497 18.50 0.08 -23.74
C ALA A 497 18.09 -1.06 -24.70
N PRO A 498 18.20 -0.88 -26.03
CA PRO A 498 17.86 -1.92 -26.99
C PRO A 498 18.58 -3.26 -26.71
N ASN A 499 17.82 -4.37 -26.72
CA ASN A 499 18.27 -5.72 -26.46
C ASN A 499 18.75 -6.01 -25.01
N VAL A 500 18.59 -5.09 -24.07
CA VAL A 500 18.84 -5.34 -22.64
C VAL A 500 17.65 -6.10 -22.06
N ALA A 501 17.90 -7.11 -21.25
CA ALA A 501 16.86 -7.87 -20.55
C ALA A 501 16.09 -6.95 -19.58
N LEU A 502 14.85 -7.32 -19.21
CA LEU A 502 14.07 -6.63 -18.19
C LEU A 502 14.54 -6.96 -16.77
N GLU A 503 15.20 -8.10 -16.61
CA GLU A 503 15.64 -8.65 -15.32
C GLU A 503 17.06 -9.21 -15.50
N ASP A 504 17.80 -9.34 -14.39
CA ASP A 504 19.15 -9.94 -14.34
C ASP A 504 20.13 -9.33 -15.36
N PHE A 505 20.21 -8.02 -15.36
CA PHE A 505 21.11 -7.25 -16.21
C PHE A 505 22.03 -6.33 -15.42
N SER A 506 23.05 -5.86 -16.08
CA SER A 506 23.98 -4.88 -15.52
C SER A 506 24.39 -3.83 -16.55
N ALA A 507 24.84 -2.70 -16.05
CA ALA A 507 25.34 -1.60 -16.87
C ALA A 507 26.59 -0.96 -16.25
N LYS A 508 27.40 -0.36 -17.13
CA LYS A 508 28.48 0.53 -16.78
C LYS A 508 28.24 1.87 -17.49
N TYR A 509 28.14 2.93 -16.71
CA TYR A 509 28.07 4.30 -17.25
C TYR A 509 29.37 5.02 -16.95
N GLU A 510 29.92 5.72 -17.94
CA GLU A 510 31.19 6.40 -17.80
C GLU A 510 31.25 7.69 -18.60
N THR A 511 32.00 8.67 -18.08
CA THR A 511 32.33 9.92 -18.76
C THR A 511 33.57 10.55 -18.17
N THR A 512 34.21 11.47 -18.95
CA THR A 512 35.21 12.37 -18.48
C THR A 512 34.59 13.74 -18.32
N PHE A 513 34.52 14.23 -17.10
CA PHE A 513 34.04 15.55 -16.76
C PHE A 513 35.21 16.54 -16.72
N THR A 514 35.12 17.62 -17.49
CA THR A 514 36.14 18.69 -17.52
C THR A 514 35.42 20.03 -17.34
N PRO A 515 35.35 20.56 -16.10
CA PRO A 515 34.65 21.80 -15.82
C PRO A 515 35.32 22.99 -16.40
N ARG A 516 34.54 23.96 -16.88
CA ARG A 516 35.05 25.24 -17.37
C ARG A 516 35.41 26.19 -16.22
N GLU A 517 34.77 26.04 -15.09
CA GLU A 517 34.94 26.86 -13.89
C GLU A 517 35.29 25.98 -12.71
N ALA A 518 36.13 26.49 -11.80
CA ALA A 518 36.38 25.84 -10.53
C ALA A 518 35.12 25.95 -9.62
N GLY A 519 34.88 24.94 -8.79
CA GLY A 519 33.78 24.97 -7.83
C GLY A 519 33.28 23.60 -7.42
N GLU A 520 32.20 23.60 -6.69
CA GLU A 520 31.52 22.37 -6.28
C GLU A 520 30.57 21.88 -7.38
N TYR A 521 30.72 20.62 -7.75
CA TYR A 521 29.84 19.89 -8.66
C TYR A 521 29.38 18.59 -8.02
N VAL A 522 28.32 18.01 -8.53
CA VAL A 522 27.78 16.78 -8.01
C VAL A 522 27.59 15.75 -9.11
N VAL A 523 27.93 14.51 -8.80
CA VAL A 523 27.43 13.33 -9.52
C VAL A 523 26.21 12.86 -8.75
N ASN A 524 25.03 13.09 -9.30
CA ASN A 524 23.76 12.66 -8.75
C ASN A 524 23.39 11.32 -9.36
N VAL A 525 23.19 10.30 -8.52
CA VAL A 525 22.70 8.99 -8.92
C VAL A 525 21.51 8.64 -8.05
N GLU A 526 20.38 8.37 -8.68
CA GLU A 526 19.14 7.98 -8.02
C GLU A 526 18.67 6.68 -8.68
N GLY A 527 18.46 5.62 -7.91
CA GLY A 527 18.04 4.35 -8.50
C GLY A 527 17.66 3.28 -7.51
N THR A 528 17.11 2.18 -8.05
CA THR A 528 16.86 0.91 -7.38
C THR A 528 17.88 -0.13 -7.82
N GLY A 529 18.13 -1.14 -6.98
CA GLY A 529 19.13 -2.17 -7.26
C GLY A 529 20.46 -1.88 -6.59
N HIS A 530 21.52 -2.46 -7.15
CA HIS A 530 22.89 -2.23 -6.66
C HIS A 530 23.61 -1.25 -7.59
N PHE A 531 24.13 -0.16 -7.05
CA PHE A 531 24.99 0.74 -7.82
C PHE A 531 26.17 1.26 -7.02
N GLU A 532 27.25 1.55 -7.72
CA GLU A 532 28.50 2.11 -7.18
C GLU A 532 28.91 3.31 -8.01
N VAL A 533 29.38 4.39 -7.37
CA VAL A 533 29.87 5.60 -8.01
C VAL A 533 31.35 5.74 -7.76
N TYR A 534 32.12 5.91 -8.82
CA TYR A 534 33.57 6.11 -8.79
C TYR A 534 33.91 7.46 -9.39
N VAL A 535 34.92 8.14 -8.79
CA VAL A 535 35.55 9.35 -9.33
C VAL A 535 37.04 9.10 -9.30
N ASP A 536 37.71 9.21 -10.46
CA ASP A 536 39.14 8.95 -10.67
C ASP A 536 39.58 7.56 -10.12
N GLY A 537 38.73 6.55 -10.29
CA GLY A 537 38.97 5.18 -9.84
C GLY A 537 38.74 4.95 -8.34
N GLU A 538 38.44 5.97 -7.57
CA GLU A 538 38.07 5.84 -6.16
C GLU A 538 36.57 5.70 -5.99
N ARG A 539 36.14 4.65 -5.29
CA ARG A 539 34.71 4.45 -4.99
C ARG A 539 34.23 5.47 -3.96
N LYS A 540 33.31 6.33 -4.36
CA LYS A 540 32.72 7.38 -3.51
C LYS A 540 31.39 6.96 -2.88
N GLN A 541 30.58 6.15 -3.61
CA GLN A 541 29.28 5.68 -3.14
C GLN A 541 29.09 4.19 -3.45
N ARG A 542 28.29 3.52 -2.61
CA ARG A 542 27.77 2.20 -2.85
C ARG A 542 26.38 2.12 -2.24
N GLN A 543 25.41 1.73 -3.05
CA GLN A 543 24.02 1.52 -2.60
C GLN A 543 23.54 0.13 -3.02
N HIS A 544 22.76 -0.49 -2.15
CA HIS A 544 21.95 -1.64 -2.44
C HIS A 544 20.57 -1.36 -1.87
N THR A 545 19.62 -1.06 -2.75
CA THR A 545 18.29 -0.60 -2.33
C THR A 545 17.22 -1.17 -3.22
N TRP A 546 16.11 -1.52 -2.63
CA TRP A 546 14.91 -1.99 -3.31
C TRP A 546 13.94 -0.83 -3.64
N ARG A 547 14.26 0.38 -3.20
CA ARG A 547 13.54 1.62 -3.51
C ARG A 547 14.45 2.61 -4.22
N THR A 548 13.86 3.48 -5.03
CA THR A 548 14.60 4.59 -5.65
C THR A 548 15.18 5.50 -4.56
N THR A 549 16.49 5.49 -4.44
CA THR A 549 17.23 6.24 -3.42
C THR A 549 18.19 7.22 -4.10
N PRO A 550 18.07 8.53 -3.82
CA PRO A 550 19.02 9.52 -4.34
C PRO A 550 20.35 9.46 -3.59
N THR A 551 21.45 9.57 -4.32
CA THR A 551 22.80 9.76 -3.77
C THR A 551 23.45 10.98 -4.38
N ARG A 552 24.29 11.65 -3.60
CA ARG A 552 25.01 12.87 -3.98
C ARG A 552 26.50 12.68 -3.75
N THR A 553 27.29 12.65 -4.82
CA THR A 553 28.74 12.59 -4.75
C THR A 553 29.31 13.95 -5.13
N VAL A 554 29.95 14.63 -4.19
CA VAL A 554 30.52 15.96 -4.39
C VAL A 554 31.91 15.86 -5.00
N ILE A 555 32.19 16.72 -6.01
CA ILE A 555 33.50 16.93 -6.62
C ILE A 555 33.87 18.39 -6.41
N GLN A 556 34.97 18.65 -5.68
CA GLN A 556 35.61 19.96 -5.63
C GLN A 556 36.49 20.09 -6.87
N ALA A 557 35.96 20.70 -7.92
CA ALA A 557 36.58 20.67 -9.24
C ALA A 557 37.40 21.90 -9.53
N GLU A 558 38.55 21.69 -10.20
CA GLU A 558 39.44 22.72 -10.71
C GLU A 558 39.12 22.99 -12.19
N ALA A 559 39.09 24.24 -12.63
CA ALA A 559 38.81 24.59 -14.02
C ALA A 559 39.81 23.91 -14.98
N GLY A 560 39.31 23.25 -16.01
CA GLY A 560 40.09 22.56 -17.03
C GLY A 560 40.71 21.22 -16.61
N LYS A 561 40.60 20.81 -15.36
CA LYS A 561 41.04 19.50 -14.89
C LYS A 561 40.00 18.44 -15.20
N SER A 562 40.45 17.31 -15.72
CA SER A 562 39.53 16.21 -16.07
C SER A 562 39.34 15.23 -14.91
N TYR A 563 38.12 14.81 -14.67
CA TYR A 563 37.72 13.84 -13.68
C TYR A 563 37.04 12.65 -14.37
N GLN A 564 37.49 11.42 -14.10
CA GLN A 564 36.88 10.21 -14.62
C GLN A 564 35.74 9.81 -13.74
N ILE A 565 34.52 9.78 -14.27
CA ILE A 565 33.31 9.38 -13.54
C ILE A 565 32.82 8.04 -14.09
N GLU A 566 32.59 7.09 -13.20
CA GLU A 566 32.05 5.78 -13.52
C GLU A 566 30.90 5.44 -12.56
N VAL A 567 29.78 4.94 -13.10
CA VAL A 567 28.67 4.38 -12.33
C VAL A 567 28.47 2.95 -12.78
N LEU A 568 28.65 2.01 -11.86
CA LEU A 568 28.35 0.59 -12.07
C LEU A 568 26.94 0.31 -11.54
N PHE A 569 26.10 -0.31 -12.35
CA PHE A 569 24.73 -0.66 -12.02
C PHE A 569 24.50 -2.16 -12.22
N GLN A 570 23.74 -2.76 -11.30
CA GLN A 570 23.36 -4.16 -11.34
C GLN A 570 21.93 -4.30 -10.85
N PHE A 571 21.10 -4.97 -11.62
CA PHE A 571 19.74 -5.28 -11.26
C PHE A 571 19.51 -6.79 -11.26
N VAL A 572 19.09 -7.30 -10.12
CA VAL A 572 18.64 -8.67 -9.90
C VAL A 572 17.12 -8.66 -9.84
N LYS A 573 16.47 -9.70 -10.31
CA LYS A 573 15.03 -9.86 -10.32
C LYS A 573 14.42 -9.66 -8.93
N THR A 574 13.69 -8.54 -8.71
CA THR A 574 12.87 -8.32 -7.50
C THR A 574 11.72 -7.36 -7.74
N TRP A 575 12.04 -6.07 -7.93
CA TRP A 575 11.12 -4.93 -8.14
C TRP A 575 11.51 -4.32 -9.49
N GLY A 576 10.71 -3.45 -10.04
CA GLY A 576 11.15 -2.71 -11.24
C GLY A 576 12.46 -1.97 -10.99
N ALA A 577 13.26 -1.78 -12.03
CA ALA A 577 14.50 -1.01 -11.97
C ALA A 577 14.26 0.42 -12.41
N ASP A 578 14.83 1.38 -11.66
CA ASP A 578 14.95 2.79 -12.03
C ASP A 578 16.39 3.23 -11.91
N LEU A 579 16.85 4.11 -12.80
CA LEU A 579 18.16 4.73 -12.67
C LEU A 579 18.15 6.13 -13.32
N LYS A 580 18.58 7.12 -12.54
CA LYS A 580 18.87 8.47 -13.03
C LYS A 580 20.33 8.78 -12.75
N ILE A 581 21.01 9.41 -13.70
CA ILE A 581 22.40 9.86 -13.55
C ILE A 581 22.53 11.26 -14.14
N ASP A 582 23.13 12.17 -13.37
CA ASP A 582 23.52 13.50 -13.86
C ASP A 582 24.87 13.91 -13.27
N VAL A 583 25.60 14.73 -14.01
CA VAL A 583 26.76 15.48 -13.55
C VAL A 583 26.43 16.96 -13.67
N ALA A 584 26.31 17.63 -12.54
CA ALA A 584 25.70 18.95 -12.51
C ALA A 584 26.36 19.92 -11.51
N LYS A 585 26.06 21.20 -11.67
CA LYS A 585 26.24 22.22 -10.65
C LYS A 585 24.91 22.48 -9.97
N GLU A 586 24.89 22.45 -8.64
CA GLU A 586 23.72 22.84 -7.88
C GLU A 586 23.59 24.35 -7.80
N LEU A 587 22.48 24.90 -8.22
CA LEU A 587 22.21 26.34 -8.22
C LEU A 587 20.92 26.61 -7.41
N PRO A 588 20.87 27.72 -6.66
CA PRO A 588 19.60 28.12 -6.02
C PRO A 588 18.47 28.27 -7.04
N ILE A 589 17.27 27.93 -6.66
CA ILE A 589 16.11 28.10 -7.52
C ILE A 589 15.81 29.58 -7.73
N ASP A 590 15.79 30.00 -8.97
CA ASP A 590 15.32 31.33 -9.37
C ASP A 590 13.86 31.27 -9.82
N TYR A 591 12.94 31.42 -8.88
CA TYR A 591 11.50 31.44 -9.14
C TYR A 591 11.13 32.53 -10.16
N GLN A 592 11.81 33.69 -10.14
CA GLN A 592 11.51 34.79 -11.05
C GLN A 592 11.88 34.42 -12.49
N ALA A 593 13.03 33.76 -12.71
CA ALA A 593 13.42 33.26 -14.03
C ALA A 593 12.40 32.27 -14.60
N VAL A 594 11.86 31.36 -13.76
CA VAL A 594 10.79 30.44 -14.18
C VAL A 594 9.49 31.21 -14.50
N ILE A 595 9.10 32.17 -13.64
CA ILE A 595 7.89 32.99 -13.83
C ILE A 595 7.98 33.82 -15.12
N ASN A 596 9.16 34.35 -15.47
CA ASN A 596 9.37 35.11 -16.70
C ASN A 596 9.11 34.27 -17.96
N GLN A 597 9.35 32.96 -17.93
CA GLN A 597 9.00 32.05 -19.04
C GLN A 597 7.48 31.85 -19.19
N LEU A 598 6.69 32.20 -18.18
CA LEU A 598 5.23 32.14 -18.19
C LEU A 598 4.57 33.41 -18.71
N LYS A 599 5.30 34.29 -19.39
CA LYS A 599 4.73 35.52 -19.96
C LYS A 599 3.60 35.19 -20.93
N GLY A 600 2.42 35.82 -20.74
CA GLY A 600 1.23 35.58 -21.55
C GLY A 600 0.46 34.29 -21.18
N ILE A 601 0.85 33.57 -20.11
CA ILE A 601 0.12 32.43 -19.55
C ILE A 601 -0.45 32.86 -18.20
N GLN A 602 -1.78 32.78 -18.06
CA GLN A 602 -2.46 33.17 -16.84
C GLN A 602 -2.67 32.00 -15.89
N THR A 603 -3.03 30.82 -16.42
CA THR A 603 -3.37 29.64 -15.63
C THR A 603 -2.17 28.69 -15.51
N VAL A 604 -1.84 28.36 -14.28
CA VAL A 604 -0.76 27.42 -13.91
C VAL A 604 -1.38 26.25 -13.15
N VAL A 605 -1.17 25.04 -13.66
CA VAL A 605 -1.42 23.80 -12.92
C VAL A 605 -0.08 23.38 -12.29
N PHE A 606 0.04 23.55 -10.99
CA PHE A 606 1.19 23.11 -10.21
C PHE A 606 0.94 21.71 -9.68
N VAL A 607 1.79 20.75 -10.04
CA VAL A 607 1.69 19.34 -9.61
C VAL A 607 2.84 19.04 -8.67
N GLY A 608 2.53 18.92 -7.40
CA GLY A 608 3.51 18.76 -6.33
C GLY A 608 3.00 17.92 -5.18
N GLY A 609 3.43 18.22 -3.97
CA GLY A 609 3.17 17.42 -2.77
C GLY A 609 4.42 16.69 -2.32
N ILE A 610 4.30 15.42 -2.01
CA ILE A 610 5.41 14.53 -1.64
C ILE A 610 5.43 13.30 -2.56
N SER A 611 6.19 12.27 -2.19
CA SER A 611 6.39 11.09 -3.05
C SER A 611 6.58 9.84 -2.19
N PRO A 612 6.21 8.65 -2.69
CA PRO A 612 6.54 7.37 -2.05
C PRO A 612 8.06 7.15 -1.89
N ALA A 613 8.89 7.92 -2.58
CA ALA A 613 10.34 7.93 -2.37
C ALA A 613 10.78 8.66 -1.09
N LEU A 614 9.86 9.38 -0.42
CA LEU A 614 10.13 10.14 0.82
C LEU A 614 9.41 9.55 2.02
N GLU A 615 8.22 8.96 1.83
CA GLU A 615 7.41 8.36 2.90
C GLU A 615 7.15 6.87 2.64
N GLY A 616 7.17 6.05 3.69
CA GLY A 616 6.96 4.60 3.60
C GLY A 616 7.71 3.85 4.69
N GLU A 617 7.86 2.55 4.51
CA GLU A 617 8.41 1.62 5.50
C GLU A 617 9.95 1.69 5.56
N GLU A 618 10.51 1.98 6.75
CA GLU A 618 11.96 1.92 7.06
C GLU A 618 12.89 2.46 5.96
N MET A 619 12.55 3.62 5.42
CA MET A 619 13.32 4.17 4.31
C MET A 619 14.64 4.80 4.78
N PRO A 620 15.72 4.68 3.99
CA PRO A 620 16.99 5.34 4.30
C PRO A 620 16.94 6.85 3.96
N VAL A 621 15.85 7.54 4.34
CA VAL A 621 15.61 8.96 4.12
C VAL A 621 15.83 9.70 5.43
N ASN A 622 16.72 10.71 5.40
CA ASN A 622 16.97 11.62 6.52
C ASN A 622 17.28 13.00 5.97
N ILE A 623 16.23 13.76 5.69
CA ILE A 623 16.28 15.13 5.16
C ILE A 623 15.29 16.00 5.92
N ASP A 624 15.32 17.30 5.71
CA ASP A 624 14.36 18.21 6.35
C ASP A 624 12.92 17.80 6.04
N GLY A 625 12.12 17.64 7.08
CA GLY A 625 10.74 17.17 7.02
C GLY A 625 10.54 15.64 6.98
N PHE A 626 11.60 14.81 6.85
CA PHE A 626 11.49 13.35 6.70
C PHE A 626 12.60 12.60 7.45
N ARG A 627 12.23 11.50 8.11
CA ARG A 627 13.17 10.61 8.82
C ARG A 627 12.69 9.16 8.79
N GLY A 628 13.51 8.27 8.23
CA GLY A 628 13.26 6.81 8.27
C GLY A 628 12.03 6.35 7.50
N GLY A 629 11.47 7.20 6.62
CA GLY A 629 10.22 6.97 5.92
C GLY A 629 9.02 7.71 6.54
N ASP A 630 9.14 8.20 7.78
CA ASP A 630 8.14 9.06 8.41
C ASP A 630 8.38 10.54 8.12
N ARG A 631 7.36 11.34 8.30
CA ARG A 631 7.45 12.80 8.30
C ARG A 631 7.81 13.31 9.70
N THR A 632 8.66 14.33 9.78
CA THR A 632 8.96 15.03 11.03
C THR A 632 8.04 16.24 11.24
N ASN A 633 7.49 16.77 10.15
CA ASN A 633 6.43 17.78 10.12
C ASN A 633 5.47 17.46 8.97
N ILE A 634 4.28 18.04 8.96
CA ILE A 634 3.25 17.78 7.93
C ILE A 634 3.07 18.92 6.93
N GLU A 635 3.90 19.94 6.98
CA GLU A 635 3.88 21.06 6.04
C GLU A 635 4.27 20.62 4.64
N LEU A 636 3.75 21.32 3.62
CA LEU A 636 4.27 21.20 2.26
C LEU A 636 5.76 21.60 2.24
N PRO A 637 6.66 20.87 1.56
CA PRO A 637 8.07 21.23 1.47
C PRO A 637 8.28 22.71 1.08
N ARG A 638 9.19 23.41 1.77
CA ARG A 638 9.37 24.85 1.69
C ARG A 638 9.57 25.35 0.26
N VAL A 639 10.34 24.64 -0.53
CA VAL A 639 10.60 24.98 -1.94
C VAL A 639 9.34 25.08 -2.78
N GLN A 640 8.39 24.20 -2.57
CA GLN A 640 7.10 24.21 -3.28
C GLN A 640 6.19 25.33 -2.76
N ARG A 641 6.14 25.50 -1.42
CA ARG A 641 5.35 26.54 -0.76
C ARG A 641 5.74 27.94 -1.22
N GLU A 642 7.04 28.24 -1.23
CA GLU A 642 7.54 29.54 -1.68
C GLU A 642 7.30 29.75 -3.19
N PHE A 643 7.36 28.68 -3.99
CA PHE A 643 7.05 28.81 -5.41
C PHE A 643 5.56 29.07 -5.68
N LEU A 644 4.66 28.39 -5.00
CA LEU A 644 3.21 28.67 -5.08
C LEU A 644 2.88 30.11 -4.69
N LYS A 645 3.50 30.62 -3.63
CA LYS A 645 3.39 31.99 -3.18
C LYS A 645 3.92 32.99 -4.24
N ALA A 646 5.09 32.69 -4.85
CA ALA A 646 5.65 33.52 -5.91
C ALA A 646 4.76 33.53 -7.18
N LEU A 647 4.20 32.41 -7.58
CA LEU A 647 3.25 32.33 -8.69
C LEU A 647 2.00 33.21 -8.42
N LYS A 648 1.45 33.11 -7.21
CA LYS A 648 0.28 33.94 -6.82
C LYS A 648 0.63 35.43 -6.78
N ALA A 649 1.80 35.81 -6.24
CA ALA A 649 2.28 37.19 -6.22
C ALA A 649 2.51 37.74 -7.63
N ALA A 650 2.89 36.89 -8.60
CA ALA A 650 2.96 37.24 -10.01
C ALA A 650 1.61 37.31 -10.73
N GLY A 651 0.50 37.27 -10.00
CA GLY A 651 -0.86 37.36 -10.49
C GLY A 651 -1.35 36.15 -11.27
N LYS A 652 -0.73 34.97 -11.13
CA LYS A 652 -1.17 33.74 -11.78
C LYS A 652 -2.42 33.17 -11.12
N ARG A 653 -3.26 32.51 -11.91
CA ARG A 653 -4.31 31.63 -11.44
C ARG A 653 -3.67 30.28 -11.16
N VAL A 654 -3.60 29.89 -9.90
CA VAL A 654 -2.85 28.70 -9.48
C VAL A 654 -3.82 27.58 -9.09
N ILE A 655 -3.69 26.45 -9.79
CA ILE A 655 -4.40 25.20 -9.48
C ILE A 655 -3.36 24.24 -8.96
N PHE A 656 -3.48 23.83 -7.71
CA PHE A 656 -2.55 22.89 -7.07
C PHE A 656 -3.14 21.47 -7.11
N VAL A 657 -2.44 20.56 -7.78
CA VAL A 657 -2.67 19.11 -7.74
C VAL A 657 -1.67 18.55 -6.73
N CYS A 658 -2.18 18.19 -5.55
CA CYS A 658 -1.41 17.69 -4.43
C CYS A 658 -1.35 16.16 -4.47
N CYS A 659 -0.13 15.59 -4.59
CA CYS A 659 0.14 14.17 -4.54
C CYS A 659 0.78 13.84 -3.20
N SER A 660 0.16 12.96 -2.41
CA SER A 660 0.68 12.51 -1.11
C SER A 660 -0.06 11.26 -0.64
N GLY A 661 0.59 10.43 0.15
CA GLY A 661 -0.04 9.30 0.85
C GLY A 661 -0.59 9.68 2.22
N SER A 662 -0.39 10.94 2.66
CA SER A 662 -0.76 11.44 3.97
C SER A 662 -1.39 12.84 3.88
N ALA A 663 -2.04 13.29 4.96
CA ALA A 663 -2.54 14.65 5.07
C ALA A 663 -1.38 15.66 5.11
N ILE A 664 -1.49 16.74 4.34
CA ILE A 664 -0.54 17.86 4.33
C ILE A 664 -1.19 19.09 4.94
N ALA A 665 -0.48 19.82 5.79
CA ALA A 665 -0.91 21.11 6.34
C ALA A 665 -0.84 22.19 5.26
N LEU A 666 -1.97 22.46 4.62
CA LEU A 666 -2.10 23.33 3.45
C LEU A 666 -2.62 24.74 3.78
N THR A 667 -2.54 25.20 5.04
CA THR A 667 -3.09 26.50 5.44
C THR A 667 -2.56 27.68 4.59
N PRO A 668 -1.24 27.82 4.33
CA PRO A 668 -0.73 28.88 3.43
C PRO A 668 -1.17 28.67 1.97
N GLU A 669 -1.31 27.43 1.52
CA GLU A 669 -1.70 27.10 0.16
C GLU A 669 -3.17 27.47 -0.12
N THR A 670 -4.03 27.53 0.91
CA THR A 670 -5.39 28.05 0.76
C THR A 670 -5.42 29.52 0.31
N GLN A 671 -4.36 30.29 0.57
CA GLN A 671 -4.21 31.67 0.14
C GLN A 671 -3.48 31.80 -1.20
N SER A 672 -2.55 30.89 -1.48
CA SER A 672 -1.70 30.91 -2.68
C SER A 672 -2.33 30.22 -3.90
N CYS A 673 -3.34 29.37 -3.70
CA CYS A 673 -3.96 28.59 -4.76
C CYS A 673 -5.46 28.94 -4.92
N ASP A 674 -5.94 29.02 -6.16
CA ASP A 674 -7.34 29.25 -6.50
C ASP A 674 -8.15 27.96 -6.47
N ALA A 675 -7.51 26.81 -6.72
CA ALA A 675 -8.08 25.48 -6.52
C ALA A 675 -7.01 24.52 -5.98
N ILE A 676 -7.47 23.55 -5.18
CA ILE A 676 -6.62 22.48 -4.62
C ILE A 676 -7.34 21.15 -4.84
N LEU A 677 -6.65 20.23 -5.54
CA LEU A 677 -7.12 18.87 -5.80
C LEU A 677 -6.16 17.90 -5.12
N GLN A 678 -6.61 17.14 -4.12
CA GLN A 678 -5.87 16.03 -3.54
C GLN A 678 -6.00 14.82 -4.46
N ALA A 679 -4.89 14.40 -5.04
CA ALA A 679 -4.82 13.32 -6.02
C ALA A 679 -4.28 12.01 -5.43
N TRP A 680 -3.70 12.03 -4.24
CA TRP A 680 -3.06 10.88 -3.58
C TRP A 680 -1.91 10.29 -4.43
N TYR A 681 -1.75 8.96 -4.42
CA TYR A 681 -0.97 8.17 -5.37
C TYR A 681 -1.97 7.35 -6.19
N PRO A 682 -2.35 7.83 -7.38
CA PRO A 682 -3.59 7.39 -8.05
C PRO A 682 -3.42 6.21 -9.01
N GLY A 683 -2.29 5.49 -8.97
CA GLY A 683 -2.05 4.33 -9.82
C GLY A 683 -1.70 4.65 -11.29
N GLN A 684 -1.60 3.60 -12.11
CA GLN A 684 -1.12 3.70 -13.50
C GLN A 684 -1.93 4.65 -14.40
N GLU A 685 -3.22 4.83 -14.13
CA GLU A 685 -4.13 5.71 -14.89
C GLU A 685 -4.34 7.08 -14.24
N GLY A 686 -3.53 7.40 -13.24
CA GLY A 686 -3.67 8.60 -12.43
C GLY A 686 -3.66 9.89 -13.24
N GLY A 687 -2.79 9.99 -14.24
CA GLY A 687 -2.73 11.17 -15.10
C GLY A 687 -4.01 11.39 -15.92
N THR A 688 -4.60 10.30 -16.45
CA THR A 688 -5.90 10.36 -17.14
C THR A 688 -7.01 10.81 -16.18
N ALA A 689 -7.04 10.26 -14.96
CA ALA A 689 -8.06 10.59 -13.95
C ALA A 689 -7.97 12.05 -13.50
N VAL A 690 -6.77 12.55 -13.17
CA VAL A 690 -6.53 13.96 -12.82
C VAL A 690 -6.98 14.88 -13.96
N ALA A 691 -6.58 14.59 -15.19
CA ALA A 691 -6.98 15.40 -16.34
C ALA A 691 -8.51 15.37 -16.57
N ASP A 692 -9.16 14.22 -16.40
CA ASP A 692 -10.62 14.10 -16.53
C ASP A 692 -11.36 14.95 -15.48
N VAL A 693 -10.82 15.08 -14.27
CA VAL A 693 -11.36 15.99 -13.24
C VAL A 693 -11.05 17.44 -13.61
N LEU A 694 -9.78 17.80 -13.88
CA LEU A 694 -9.40 19.19 -14.18
C LEU A 694 -10.20 19.80 -15.35
N PHE A 695 -10.53 18.99 -16.36
CA PHE A 695 -11.30 19.43 -17.54
C PHE A 695 -12.78 19.06 -17.48
N GLY A 696 -13.28 18.61 -16.34
CA GLY A 696 -14.68 18.39 -16.07
C GLY A 696 -15.34 17.23 -16.80
N LYS A 697 -14.58 16.27 -17.34
CA LYS A 697 -15.15 15.01 -17.83
C LYS A 697 -15.68 14.17 -16.66
N THR A 698 -14.97 14.22 -15.53
CA THR A 698 -15.39 13.64 -14.27
C THR A 698 -15.72 14.74 -13.27
N ASN A 699 -16.88 14.65 -12.62
CA ASN A 699 -17.20 15.49 -11.47
C ASN A 699 -16.53 14.87 -10.23
N PRO A 700 -15.66 15.58 -9.49
CA PRO A 700 -15.02 15.04 -8.31
C PRO A 700 -16.04 14.60 -7.25
N SER A 701 -15.82 13.47 -6.65
CA SER A 701 -16.74 12.85 -5.68
C SER A 701 -16.01 12.15 -4.52
N GLY A 702 -14.69 12.23 -4.49
CA GLY A 702 -13.90 11.70 -3.40
C GLY A 702 -14.13 12.50 -2.11
N LYS A 703 -14.01 11.81 -0.97
CA LYS A 703 -14.12 12.39 0.37
C LYS A 703 -12.88 12.00 1.19
N LEU A 704 -12.39 12.90 2.03
CA LEU A 704 -11.19 12.65 2.82
C LEU A 704 -11.38 11.48 3.80
N PRO A 705 -10.52 10.46 3.78
CA PRO A 705 -10.51 9.37 4.76
C PRO A 705 -9.68 9.70 6.01
N VAL A 706 -9.09 10.90 6.07
CA VAL A 706 -8.28 11.41 7.17
C VAL A 706 -8.51 12.89 7.38
N THR A 707 -8.30 13.35 8.61
CA THR A 707 -8.32 14.77 9.00
C THR A 707 -7.09 15.50 8.46
N PHE A 708 -7.28 16.64 7.83
CA PHE A 708 -6.20 17.56 7.45
C PHE A 708 -6.05 18.64 8.52
N TYR A 709 -4.92 18.64 9.20
CA TYR A 709 -4.59 19.62 10.24
C TYR A 709 -4.10 20.93 9.63
N ARG A 710 -4.15 22.03 10.38
CA ARG A 710 -3.69 23.35 9.92
C ARG A 710 -2.18 23.49 9.94
N THR A 711 -1.54 22.91 10.96
CA THR A 711 -0.09 22.93 11.18
C THR A 711 0.34 21.70 11.98
N SER A 712 1.63 21.39 11.96
CA SER A 712 2.22 20.33 12.80
C SER A 712 2.04 20.57 14.30
N GLU A 713 1.90 21.82 14.73
CA GLU A 713 1.74 22.20 16.14
C GLU A 713 0.42 21.69 16.74
N GLN A 714 -0.57 21.35 15.94
CA GLN A 714 -1.83 20.75 16.40
C GLN A 714 -1.71 19.27 16.73
N LEU A 715 -0.60 18.62 16.36
CA LEU A 715 -0.42 17.19 16.56
C LEU A 715 0.14 16.90 17.96
N PRO A 716 -0.41 15.93 18.70
CA PRO A 716 0.19 15.40 19.91
C PRO A 716 1.56 14.77 19.65
N ASP A 717 2.26 14.38 20.72
CA ASP A 717 3.51 13.63 20.61
C ASP A 717 3.31 12.39 19.73
N TYR A 718 4.23 12.16 18.81
CA TYR A 718 4.10 11.07 17.83
C TYR A 718 4.17 9.68 18.49
N GLU A 719 4.90 9.54 19.57
CA GLU A 719 5.04 8.29 20.32
C GLU A 719 3.89 8.06 21.33
N ASP A 720 3.05 9.06 21.61
CA ASP A 720 1.82 8.91 22.42
C ASP A 720 0.74 8.21 21.58
N TYR A 721 0.34 7.01 21.99
CA TYR A 721 -0.67 6.20 21.30
C TYR A 721 -2.09 6.41 21.79
N SER A 722 -2.32 7.31 22.77
CA SER A 722 -3.66 7.73 23.13
C SER A 722 -4.35 8.43 21.95
N MET A 723 -5.66 8.28 21.84
CA MET A 723 -6.43 8.94 20.78
C MET A 723 -6.80 10.39 21.11
N LYS A 724 -6.44 10.88 22.29
CA LYS A 724 -6.76 12.24 22.72
C LYS A 724 -6.15 13.29 21.79
N GLY A 725 -6.99 14.20 21.28
CA GLY A 725 -6.56 15.27 20.37
C GLY A 725 -6.22 14.78 18.94
N ARG A 726 -6.58 13.55 18.58
CA ARG A 726 -6.31 12.97 17.25
C ARG A 726 -7.60 12.69 16.50
N THR A 727 -7.52 12.70 15.19
CA THR A 727 -8.59 12.35 14.25
C THR A 727 -9.88 13.15 14.44
N TYR A 728 -10.83 13.08 13.54
CA TYR A 728 -12.13 13.76 13.64
C TYR A 728 -12.93 13.33 14.89
N ARG A 729 -12.53 12.19 15.51
CA ARG A 729 -13.22 11.65 16.69
C ARG A 729 -12.91 12.45 17.95
N TYR A 730 -11.69 12.98 18.09
CA TYR A 730 -11.21 13.68 19.29
C TYR A 730 -10.59 15.05 19.02
N PHE A 731 -10.63 15.53 17.76
CA PHE A 731 -10.08 16.81 17.34
C PHE A 731 -11.14 17.64 16.61
N SER A 732 -11.25 18.93 16.92
CA SER A 732 -12.37 19.78 16.50
C SER A 732 -12.03 20.94 15.56
N ASP A 733 -10.73 21.26 15.34
CA ASP A 733 -10.30 22.42 14.52
C ASP A 733 -9.43 22.02 13.31
N PRO A 734 -9.93 21.17 12.39
CA PRO A 734 -9.19 20.79 11.19
C PRO A 734 -9.15 21.92 10.16
N LEU A 735 -8.17 21.87 9.24
CA LEU A 735 -8.22 22.64 7.99
C LEU A 735 -9.31 22.09 7.07
N TYR A 736 -9.29 20.76 6.86
CA TYR A 736 -10.34 20.03 6.19
C TYR A 736 -10.71 18.80 7.02
N ALA A 737 -12.00 18.64 7.26
CA ALA A 737 -12.52 17.59 8.11
C ALA A 737 -12.54 16.22 7.41
N PHE A 738 -12.50 15.14 8.18
CA PHE A 738 -12.80 13.80 7.71
C PHE A 738 -14.15 13.76 6.96
N GLY A 739 -14.22 13.07 5.85
CA GLY A 739 -15.41 12.99 5.01
C GLY A 739 -15.63 14.19 4.09
N TYR A 740 -14.80 15.25 4.17
CA TYR A 740 -14.93 16.45 3.35
C TYR A 740 -14.47 16.23 1.90
N GLY A 741 -15.15 16.88 0.96
CA GLY A 741 -14.79 16.95 -0.44
C GLY A 741 -15.85 17.70 -1.25
N LEU A 742 -15.40 18.61 -2.10
CA LEU A 742 -16.27 19.43 -2.97
C LEU A 742 -16.61 18.69 -4.27
N SER A 743 -17.68 19.19 -4.92
CA SER A 743 -18.13 18.76 -6.23
C SER A 743 -18.27 19.97 -7.17
N TYR A 744 -18.34 19.74 -8.47
CA TYR A 744 -18.71 20.78 -9.46
C TYR A 744 -20.22 21.06 -9.50
N THR A 745 -20.98 20.40 -8.64
CA THR A 745 -22.40 20.67 -8.39
C THR A 745 -22.63 20.86 -6.91
N THR A 746 -23.82 21.22 -6.50
CA THR A 746 -24.19 21.44 -5.09
C THR A 746 -25.27 20.46 -4.68
N PHE A 747 -25.19 19.99 -3.45
CA PHE A 747 -26.16 19.06 -2.88
C PHE A 747 -26.82 19.68 -1.64
N GLU A 748 -28.09 19.35 -1.43
CA GLU A 748 -28.84 19.65 -0.23
C GLU A 748 -29.25 18.34 0.43
N VAL A 749 -28.86 18.14 1.67
CA VAL A 749 -29.31 17.04 2.51
C VAL A 749 -30.61 17.44 3.20
N GLY A 750 -31.70 16.72 2.93
CA GLY A 750 -33.02 16.98 3.51
C GLY A 750 -33.07 16.75 5.02
N THR A 751 -34.24 16.97 5.61
CA THR A 751 -34.50 16.55 6.99
C THR A 751 -34.74 15.06 7.01
N ALA A 752 -34.03 14.33 7.88
CA ALA A 752 -34.20 12.89 7.99
C ALA A 752 -35.46 12.52 8.77
N THR A 753 -36.05 11.38 8.40
CA THR A 753 -37.06 10.69 9.18
C THR A 753 -36.42 9.46 9.83
N LEU A 754 -36.61 9.33 11.14
CA LEU A 754 -36.14 8.20 11.91
C LEU A 754 -37.32 7.29 12.26
N LYS A 755 -37.26 6.04 11.87
CA LYS A 755 -38.22 5.01 12.26
C LYS A 755 -37.49 3.93 13.05
N MET A 756 -37.80 3.85 14.36
CA MET A 756 -37.36 2.72 15.19
C MET A 756 -38.40 1.62 15.19
N ASN A 757 -37.91 0.37 15.05
CA ASN A 757 -38.74 -0.83 15.00
C ASN A 757 -38.77 -1.57 16.35
N GLY A 758 -38.04 -1.09 17.34
CA GLY A 758 -37.84 -1.61 18.69
C GLY A 758 -36.36 -1.88 18.99
N GLY A 759 -35.93 -1.67 20.24
CA GLY A 759 -34.55 -1.78 20.64
C GLY A 759 -33.63 -0.91 19.77
N PHE A 760 -32.61 -1.50 19.19
CA PHE A 760 -31.61 -0.83 18.34
C PHE A 760 -31.96 -0.83 16.85
N ASP A 761 -32.97 -1.58 16.42
CA ASP A 761 -33.31 -1.70 15.02
C ASP A 761 -34.16 -0.53 14.52
N GLY A 762 -33.75 0.01 13.37
CA GLY A 762 -34.44 1.15 12.77
C GLY A 762 -33.95 1.50 11.38
N THR A 763 -34.46 2.60 10.85
CA THR A 763 -34.05 3.16 9.57
C THR A 763 -34.02 4.68 9.67
N LEU A 764 -32.90 5.27 9.28
CA LEU A 764 -32.75 6.70 9.03
C LEU A 764 -32.96 6.93 7.53
N SER A 765 -34.00 7.67 7.16
CA SER A 765 -34.33 7.99 5.76
C SER A 765 -34.15 9.48 5.51
N VAL A 766 -33.47 9.83 4.42
CA VAL A 766 -33.21 11.22 4.05
C VAL A 766 -33.17 11.40 2.54
N ASP A 767 -33.68 12.52 2.03
CA ASP A 767 -33.54 12.88 0.62
C ASP A 767 -32.29 13.70 0.39
N ILE A 768 -31.55 13.37 -0.66
CA ILE A 768 -30.42 14.16 -1.15
C ILE A 768 -30.81 14.76 -2.49
N LYS A 769 -30.80 16.09 -2.57
CA LYS A 769 -31.13 16.83 -3.78
C LYS A 769 -29.88 17.44 -4.40
N ASN A 770 -29.68 17.22 -5.69
CA ASN A 770 -28.71 17.95 -6.47
C ASN A 770 -29.33 19.29 -6.89
N THR A 771 -28.84 20.40 -6.33
CA THR A 771 -29.36 21.75 -6.59
C THR A 771 -28.65 22.47 -7.72
N GLY A 772 -27.57 21.87 -8.26
CA GLY A 772 -26.80 22.43 -9.37
C GLY A 772 -27.25 21.94 -10.74
N HIS A 773 -26.43 22.22 -11.76
CA HIS A 773 -26.75 21.98 -13.18
C HIS A 773 -25.97 20.80 -13.80
N ARG A 774 -25.24 20.02 -12.97
CA ARG A 774 -24.41 18.90 -13.40
C ARG A 774 -24.77 17.66 -12.58
N ASP A 775 -24.80 16.50 -13.22
CA ASP A 775 -24.89 15.23 -12.51
C ASP A 775 -23.71 15.08 -11.56
N GLY A 776 -23.92 14.50 -10.40
CA GLY A 776 -22.87 14.30 -9.41
C GLY A 776 -23.17 13.17 -8.46
N THR A 777 -22.13 12.76 -7.75
CA THR A 777 -22.21 11.74 -6.71
C THR A 777 -21.93 12.38 -5.37
N GLU A 778 -22.75 12.07 -4.38
CA GLU A 778 -22.54 12.49 -2.98
C GLU A 778 -22.44 11.29 -2.05
N VAL A 779 -21.81 11.48 -0.89
CA VAL A 779 -21.71 10.47 0.16
C VAL A 779 -22.44 10.98 1.40
N LEU A 780 -23.62 10.40 1.66
CA LEU A 780 -24.29 10.58 2.94
C LEU A 780 -23.53 9.81 4.02
N GLN A 781 -23.22 10.48 5.12
CA GLN A 781 -22.47 9.95 6.26
C GLN A 781 -23.34 10.03 7.52
N LEU A 782 -23.37 8.95 8.30
CA LEU A 782 -24.06 8.86 9.58
C LEU A 782 -23.06 8.67 10.71
N TYR A 783 -23.06 9.56 11.65
CA TYR A 783 -22.26 9.50 12.86
C TYR A 783 -23.16 9.32 14.09
N VAL A 784 -22.63 8.67 15.12
CA VAL A 784 -23.32 8.46 16.39
C VAL A 784 -22.45 9.00 17.51
N ARG A 785 -23.12 9.60 18.51
CA ARG A 785 -22.54 10.04 19.76
C ARG A 785 -23.41 9.58 20.92
N ASP A 786 -22.81 8.97 21.92
CA ASP A 786 -23.45 8.72 23.21
C ASP A 786 -23.40 10.02 24.03
N LEU A 787 -24.58 10.52 24.41
CA LEU A 787 -24.70 11.77 25.17
C LEU A 787 -24.37 11.60 26.66
N SER A 788 -24.29 10.36 27.13
CA SER A 788 -23.91 10.03 28.51
C SER A 788 -22.39 9.94 28.70
N ASP A 789 -21.63 9.70 27.60
CA ASP A 789 -20.18 9.57 27.60
C ASP A 789 -19.49 10.92 27.34
N THR A 790 -19.12 11.61 28.39
CA THR A 790 -18.49 12.93 28.31
C THR A 790 -17.02 12.92 27.95
N GLU A 791 -16.35 11.76 28.12
CA GLU A 791 -14.94 11.53 27.77
C GLU A 791 -14.77 10.82 26.42
N GLY A 792 -15.88 10.45 25.79
CA GLY A 792 -15.91 9.74 24.50
C GLY A 792 -15.64 10.62 23.29
N PRO A 793 -15.66 10.00 22.10
CA PRO A 793 -15.44 10.70 20.86
C PRO A 793 -16.53 11.76 20.61
N LEU A 794 -16.17 12.87 19.97
CA LEU A 794 -17.09 13.90 19.53
C LEU A 794 -18.19 13.32 18.62
N ARG A 795 -17.85 12.33 17.86
CA ARG A 795 -18.72 11.53 16.96
C ARG A 795 -17.96 10.33 16.43
N SER A 796 -18.67 9.26 16.06
CA SER A 796 -18.09 8.05 15.43
C SER A 796 -18.91 7.69 14.19
N LEU A 797 -18.26 7.50 13.05
CA LEU A 797 -18.93 7.03 11.82
C LEU A 797 -19.55 5.65 12.07
N ARG A 798 -20.82 5.48 11.68
CA ARG A 798 -21.56 4.21 11.85
C ARG A 798 -22.37 3.81 10.62
N GLY A 799 -22.31 4.63 9.57
CA GLY A 799 -22.95 4.33 8.31
C GLY A 799 -22.60 5.36 7.24
N PHE A 800 -22.63 4.93 6.00
CA PHE A 800 -22.53 5.84 4.85
C PHE A 800 -23.19 5.22 3.61
N LYS A 801 -23.58 6.10 2.69
CA LYS A 801 -24.11 5.68 1.39
C LYS A 801 -23.65 6.62 0.31
N ARG A 802 -22.96 6.09 -0.69
CA ARG A 802 -22.61 6.79 -1.92
C ARG A 802 -23.79 6.75 -2.88
N VAL A 803 -24.21 7.91 -3.41
CA VAL A 803 -25.40 8.02 -4.28
C VAL A 803 -25.14 8.95 -5.46
N ASP A 804 -25.60 8.53 -6.64
CA ASP A 804 -25.59 9.34 -7.86
C ASP A 804 -26.89 10.14 -7.95
N VAL A 805 -26.78 11.46 -8.04
CA VAL A 805 -27.93 12.36 -8.11
C VAL A 805 -27.86 13.19 -9.38
N LYS A 806 -28.84 13.03 -10.25
CA LYS A 806 -28.98 13.82 -11.49
C LYS A 806 -29.23 15.29 -11.19
N ALA A 807 -28.75 16.19 -12.07
CA ALA A 807 -28.95 17.63 -11.93
C ALA A 807 -30.41 17.97 -11.70
N GLY A 808 -30.71 18.75 -10.67
CA GLY A 808 -32.08 19.18 -10.30
C GLY A 808 -32.99 18.08 -9.75
N LYS A 809 -32.48 16.85 -9.51
CA LYS A 809 -33.25 15.72 -8.96
C LYS A 809 -32.91 15.43 -7.50
N SER A 810 -33.78 14.66 -6.85
CA SER A 810 -33.56 14.11 -5.50
C SER A 810 -33.50 12.59 -5.57
N VAL A 811 -32.74 12.00 -4.65
CA VAL A 811 -32.69 10.56 -4.39
C VAL A 811 -33.02 10.32 -2.93
N HIS A 812 -33.91 9.38 -2.68
CA HIS A 812 -34.22 8.91 -1.33
C HIS A 812 -33.16 7.90 -0.88
N VAL A 813 -32.62 8.12 0.31
CA VAL A 813 -31.52 7.29 0.89
C VAL A 813 -31.97 6.75 2.21
N GLU A 814 -31.85 5.45 2.38
CA GLU A 814 -32.09 4.75 3.64
C GLU A 814 -30.79 4.20 4.21
N LEU A 815 -30.54 4.45 5.48
CA LEU A 815 -29.45 3.90 6.27
C LEU A 815 -30.08 3.02 7.37
N PRO A 816 -29.84 1.70 7.33
CA PRO A 816 -30.33 0.80 8.37
C PRO A 816 -29.57 1.04 9.68
N LEU A 817 -30.29 0.99 10.78
CA LEU A 817 -29.76 1.01 12.14
C LEU A 817 -29.92 -0.37 12.77
N SER A 818 -28.96 -0.79 13.55
CA SER A 818 -28.96 -2.05 14.29
C SER A 818 -28.14 -1.89 15.57
N ALA A 819 -28.03 -2.95 16.36
CA ALA A 819 -27.14 -2.95 17.53
C ALA A 819 -25.71 -2.50 17.17
N LYS A 820 -25.16 -2.91 16.03
CA LYS A 820 -23.83 -2.48 15.56
C LYS A 820 -23.70 -0.97 15.41
N THR A 821 -24.75 -0.27 15.07
CA THR A 821 -24.75 1.20 14.95
C THR A 821 -24.46 1.87 16.30
N PHE A 822 -24.87 1.23 17.39
CA PHE A 822 -24.76 1.74 18.75
C PHE A 822 -23.70 1.01 19.59
N GLU A 823 -22.88 0.15 18.98
CA GLU A 823 -21.70 -0.45 19.63
C GLU A 823 -20.65 0.62 19.92
N LEU A 824 -20.74 1.26 21.06
CA LEU A 824 -19.80 2.27 21.56
C LEU A 824 -19.20 1.78 22.90
N TRP A 825 -18.16 2.44 23.35
CA TRP A 825 -17.58 2.15 24.66
C TRP A 825 -18.58 2.44 25.75
N ASN A 826 -18.82 1.44 26.59
CA ASN A 826 -19.63 1.60 27.78
C ASN A 826 -18.72 1.75 29.01
N PRO A 827 -18.64 2.96 29.59
CA PRO A 827 -17.74 3.21 30.72
C PRO A 827 -18.11 2.48 32.02
N GLN A 828 -19.36 1.96 32.11
CA GLN A 828 -19.81 1.22 33.30
C GLN A 828 -19.31 -0.22 33.27
N THR A 829 -19.24 -0.83 32.08
CA THR A 829 -18.82 -2.22 31.89
C THR A 829 -17.39 -2.37 31.41
N ASN A 830 -16.76 -1.26 30.95
CA ASN A 830 -15.46 -1.23 30.27
C ASN A 830 -15.41 -2.15 29.04
N THR A 831 -16.48 -2.16 28.26
CA THR A 831 -16.61 -2.95 27.04
C THR A 831 -17.20 -2.12 25.91
N VAL A 832 -16.99 -2.54 24.67
CA VAL A 832 -17.72 -2.02 23.50
C VAL A 832 -18.96 -2.87 23.30
N CYS A 833 -20.12 -2.28 23.46
CA CYS A 833 -21.41 -2.95 23.28
C CYS A 833 -22.52 -1.94 22.92
N ALA A 834 -23.58 -2.43 22.32
CA ALA A 834 -24.81 -1.67 22.24
C ALA A 834 -25.46 -1.63 23.64
N HIS A 835 -25.86 -0.47 24.11
CA HIS A 835 -26.49 -0.30 25.44
C HIS A 835 -27.60 0.74 25.39
N SER A 836 -28.54 0.64 26.32
CA SER A 836 -29.64 1.60 26.46
C SER A 836 -29.06 2.96 26.83
N GLY A 837 -29.61 4.02 26.24
CA GLY A 837 -29.09 5.36 26.48
C GLY A 837 -29.65 6.41 25.53
N ARG A 838 -29.18 7.64 25.70
CA ARG A 838 -29.50 8.76 24.83
C ARG A 838 -28.38 8.98 23.84
N TYR A 839 -28.71 8.92 22.56
CA TYR A 839 -27.76 9.06 21.46
C TYR A 839 -28.11 10.26 20.58
N GLU A 840 -27.08 10.87 20.04
CA GLU A 840 -27.20 11.86 18.97
C GLU A 840 -26.80 11.21 17.65
N LEU A 841 -27.72 11.18 16.69
CA LEU A 841 -27.48 10.79 15.30
C LEU A 841 -27.17 12.05 14.50
N LEU A 842 -25.95 12.10 13.95
CA LEU A 842 -25.44 13.21 13.16
C LEU A 842 -25.32 12.74 11.70
N TYR A 843 -25.99 13.41 10.78
CA TYR A 843 -25.99 12.98 9.37
C TYR A 843 -25.73 14.14 8.43
N GLY A 844 -24.95 13.90 7.38
CA GLY A 844 -24.53 14.94 6.43
C GLY A 844 -23.48 14.47 5.45
N THR A 845 -22.66 15.40 4.95
CA THR A 845 -21.70 15.17 3.87
C THR A 845 -20.24 15.20 4.32
N SER A 846 -19.97 15.55 5.57
CA SER A 846 -18.65 15.44 6.21
C SER A 846 -18.79 15.44 7.73
N SER A 847 -17.68 15.20 8.45
CA SER A 847 -17.67 15.28 9.92
C SER A 847 -17.66 16.73 10.46
N ARG A 848 -17.62 17.74 9.59
CA ARG A 848 -17.64 19.16 9.97
C ARG A 848 -19.00 19.51 10.57
N PRO A 849 -19.05 20.21 11.74
CA PRO A 849 -20.32 20.51 12.40
C PRO A 849 -21.35 21.22 11.54
N GLU A 850 -20.92 22.10 10.62
CA GLU A 850 -21.77 22.86 9.72
C GLU A 850 -22.41 22.01 8.61
N ASP A 851 -21.80 20.87 8.28
CA ASP A 851 -22.30 19.94 7.27
C ASP A 851 -23.22 18.86 7.85
N LEU A 852 -23.46 18.90 9.17
CA LEU A 852 -24.21 17.89 9.91
C LEU A 852 -25.57 18.42 10.41
N LYS A 853 -26.60 17.62 10.19
CA LYS A 853 -27.89 17.72 10.86
C LYS A 853 -27.97 16.74 12.01
N ARG A 854 -28.85 16.94 12.98
CA ARG A 854 -28.91 16.21 14.25
C ARG A 854 -30.31 15.66 14.53
N LEU A 855 -30.34 14.47 15.09
CA LEU A 855 -31.53 13.83 15.68
C LEU A 855 -31.12 13.17 17.00
N GLU A 856 -31.92 13.38 18.04
CA GLU A 856 -31.76 12.62 19.28
C GLU A 856 -32.63 11.35 19.24
N VAL A 857 -32.11 10.24 19.75
CA VAL A 857 -32.84 9.01 19.96
C VAL A 857 -32.57 8.49 21.35
N ASN A 858 -33.63 8.04 22.03
CA ASN A 858 -33.52 7.37 23.32
C ASN A 858 -33.85 5.90 23.12
N ILE A 859 -32.83 5.06 23.31
CA ILE A 859 -32.96 3.60 23.17
C ILE A 859 -33.19 3.02 24.56
N GLN A 860 -34.24 2.23 24.65
CA GLN A 860 -34.62 1.47 25.86
C GLN A 860 -34.56 -0.01 25.50
N ASP A 861 -34.13 -0.84 26.43
CA ASP A 861 -34.07 -2.30 26.29
C ASP A 861 -35.46 -2.89 26.10
#